data_12e6e47d35aa2a5cf57c751edf06493c
#
_entry.id   12e6e47d35aa2a5cf57c751edf06493c
#
_cell.length_a   1.000
_cell.length_b   1.000
_cell.length_c   1.000
_cell.angle_alpha   90.00
_cell.angle_beta   90.00
_cell.angle_gamma   90.00
#
_symmetry.space_group_name_H-M   'P 1'
#
loop_
_entity.id
_entity.type
_entity.pdbx_description
1 polymer ?
#
loop_
_entity_poly.entity_id
_entity_poly.type
_entity_poly.pdbx_seq_one_letter_code
_entity_poly.pdbx_strand_id
1 'polypeptide(L)'
;MSNNNTFISGENITLKRLFTGDNKIIIPDLQRDYCWGDDSHTDEKKDLVTDFVKGLISQFDNTESLSNDTLNLGLIYGYESPRKHIQLCDGQQRITTLFLLVGVLNKRLQNNSLKQYLISNFEYSQDDKEPYLQYSIRESSLYFLSDLVCHYFIHSETDLEYVDSIDGIKNSSWFFNEYHTDPSILSMLKAISKIESILGDKTVQWCLDFGDYLVNKLTFMYYDMGNRKNGEETFVVINTTGEPLSPTQNLKPLIIAKNSSYPNISRCWEEIETWFWQKRKNDNDTADAGFNEFLRWVTLLHSDYDVNQEEVKEILAKGRYSFPKESISFDKIYATYENVKFLFETWKYKDELDKDRSLLSPMPNKEADNLRCISQINCFLLLPLIKYCNKWNVKDGNDEGLCRLFQFLKNLTRLPNVAKKVNDFVFEAILIAQSYRDVVDVLNDLNTISSTILTQEERLKLQIIKESTNRESVENAFWRTQEHKIWEGQIMPLIQWATEDGNFSLAKFELYDKIFNKVFNGECGSEIDIVRRALLTRGLNEYPRIFKGYTNLSFGWEYNDWNVLINDNIDLFKRFFDEFDNDSLIDEVCNKLIMDFVNSPEIGSAEYADFIKYKYLMAYCGEKNIQLDTNQGVLLLKKKRTSGAYLSLRCKHLENYLRLKKEDGTINNEWDIQDSGSGSVILKYQDPKIEIYDHQEKWIVRSSFNGRCEEKQIDIEQMEENGIFIYPKVLEMLKNDALNNNKDL
;
A
#
# COMPACT_ATOMS: atom_id res chain seq x y z
N MET A 1 8.18 42.37 44.35
CA MET A 1 8.70 41.10 44.83
C MET A 1 9.86 40.75 43.88
N SER A 2 11.09 40.71 44.37
CA SER A 2 12.27 40.35 43.56
C SER A 2 12.11 38.89 43.13
N ASN A 3 11.89 38.64 41.84
CA ASN A 3 11.93 37.28 41.28
C ASN A 3 13.36 36.78 41.49
N ASN A 4 13.56 35.92 42.48
CA ASN A 4 14.81 35.17 42.64
C ASN A 4 14.77 33.94 41.73
N ASN A 5 14.66 34.15 40.41
CA ASN A 5 14.74 33.06 39.47
C ASN A 5 16.15 32.45 39.48
N THR A 6 16.27 31.15 39.25
CA THR A 6 17.55 30.42 39.21
C THR A 6 18.48 30.95 38.14
N PHE A 7 17.92 31.33 36.97
CA PHE A 7 18.62 31.92 35.86
C PHE A 7 18.04 33.31 35.50
N ILE A 8 18.91 34.22 35.08
CA ILE A 8 18.53 35.57 34.66
C ILE A 8 18.41 35.63 33.15
N SER A 9 17.31 36.21 32.63
CA SER A 9 17.10 36.37 31.18
C SER A 9 18.23 37.19 30.53
N GLY A 10 18.79 36.69 29.43
CA GLY A 10 19.94 37.29 28.76
C GLY A 10 21.31 36.85 29.31
N GLU A 11 21.33 35.99 30.31
CA GLU A 11 22.59 35.45 30.87
C GLU A 11 23.15 34.30 30.02
N ASN A 12 24.49 34.24 29.87
CA ASN A 12 25.19 33.09 29.30
C ASN A 12 25.39 32.01 30.37
N ILE A 13 24.78 30.87 30.19
CA ILE A 13 24.79 29.78 31.16
C ILE A 13 25.64 28.63 30.59
N THR A 14 26.61 28.13 31.37
CA THR A 14 27.38 26.93 31.01
C THR A 14 26.58 25.65 31.21
N LEU A 15 26.99 24.60 30.54
CA LEU A 15 26.39 23.27 30.73
C LEU A 15 26.53 22.81 32.18
N LYS A 16 27.67 23.10 32.84
CA LYS A 16 27.90 22.87 34.25
C LYS A 16 26.86 23.54 35.13
N ARG A 17 26.48 24.80 34.81
CA ARG A 17 25.48 25.54 35.63
C ARG A 17 24.07 25.02 35.40
N LEU A 18 23.77 24.49 34.23
CA LEU A 18 22.50 23.82 33.98
C LEU A 18 22.36 22.53 34.80
N PHE A 19 23.40 21.71 34.81
CA PHE A 19 23.44 20.40 35.47
C PHE A 19 24.23 20.44 36.78
N THR A 20 23.76 21.22 37.73
CA THR A 20 24.37 21.31 39.08
C THR A 20 23.35 21.60 40.15
N GLY A 21 23.67 21.23 41.38
CA GLY A 21 22.84 21.47 42.57
C GLY A 21 21.50 20.75 42.49
N ASP A 22 20.43 21.49 42.81
CA ASP A 22 19.05 20.97 42.77
C ASP A 22 18.29 21.37 41.50
N ASN A 23 18.99 21.79 40.45
CA ASN A 23 18.34 22.16 39.21
C ASN A 23 17.79 20.91 38.51
N LYS A 24 16.66 21.07 37.83
CA LYS A 24 16.07 20.07 36.93
C LYS A 24 15.75 20.76 35.64
N ILE A 25 16.21 20.18 34.54
CA ILE A 25 15.88 20.63 33.19
C ILE A 25 14.79 19.70 32.66
N ILE A 26 13.61 20.25 32.48
CA ILE A 26 12.42 19.47 32.11
C ILE A 26 12.04 19.76 30.68
N ILE A 27 11.89 18.71 29.88
CA ILE A 27 11.27 18.75 28.57
C ILE A 27 9.77 18.56 28.81
N PRO A 28 8.95 19.62 28.68
CA PRO A 28 7.52 19.56 29.03
C PRO A 28 6.72 18.79 27.97
N ASP A 29 5.51 18.39 28.36
CA ASP A 29 4.56 17.60 27.54
C ASP A 29 4.17 18.22 26.19
N LEU A 30 4.36 19.52 26.03
CA LEU A 30 4.08 20.25 24.79
C LEU A 30 5.20 20.18 23.76
N GLN A 31 6.39 19.72 24.19
CA GLN A 31 7.52 19.58 23.29
C GLN A 31 7.37 18.34 22.38
N ARG A 32 8.11 18.36 21.27
CA ARG A 32 8.21 17.20 20.39
C ARG A 32 9.11 16.13 20.98
N ASP A 33 9.02 14.92 20.46
CA ASP A 33 9.94 13.84 20.75
C ASP A 33 11.40 14.22 20.49
N TYR A 34 12.34 13.56 21.18
CA TYR A 34 13.73 13.63 20.77
C TYR A 34 13.90 12.86 19.46
N CYS A 35 14.35 13.54 18.40
CA CYS A 35 14.39 12.98 17.05
C CYS A 35 15.76 13.05 16.35
N TRP A 36 16.76 13.76 16.90
CA TRP A 36 18.08 13.90 16.25
C TRP A 36 18.84 12.59 16.06
N GLY A 37 18.56 11.56 16.82
CA GLY A 37 19.12 10.23 16.62
C GLY A 37 18.57 9.50 15.40
N ASP A 38 17.41 9.90 14.90
CA ASP A 38 16.72 9.23 13.80
C ASP A 38 16.89 9.99 12.48
N ASP A 39 17.61 9.39 11.50
CA ASP A 39 17.91 9.99 10.21
C ASP A 39 16.69 10.03 9.24
N SER A 40 15.58 9.41 9.65
CA SER A 40 14.37 9.34 8.81
C SER A 40 13.56 10.65 8.77
N HIS A 41 13.83 11.57 9.68
CA HIS A 41 13.06 12.82 9.83
C HIS A 41 13.47 13.95 8.86
N THR A 42 14.58 13.83 8.14
CA THR A 42 15.05 14.87 7.24
C THR A 42 14.95 14.43 5.78
N ASP A 43 14.31 15.25 4.94
CA ASP A 43 14.25 15.03 3.47
C ASP A 43 15.64 14.92 2.81
N GLU A 44 16.68 15.43 3.46
CA GLU A 44 18.08 15.44 3.01
C GLU A 44 18.96 14.37 3.68
N LYS A 45 18.41 13.45 4.49
CA LYS A 45 19.17 12.43 5.25
C LYS A 45 20.39 13.01 6.01
N LYS A 46 20.21 14.13 6.67
CA LYS A 46 21.26 14.76 7.50
C LYS A 46 21.40 14.00 8.81
N ASP A 47 22.60 13.56 9.13
CA ASP A 47 22.93 12.96 10.43
C ASP A 47 23.24 14.08 11.45
N LEU A 48 22.18 14.65 12.03
CA LEU A 48 22.26 15.81 12.92
C LEU A 48 23.12 15.56 14.16
N VAL A 49 23.07 14.34 14.73
CA VAL A 49 23.92 13.99 15.89
C VAL A 49 25.37 13.96 15.49
N THR A 50 25.70 13.30 14.39
CA THR A 50 27.08 13.21 13.91
C THR A 50 27.65 14.58 13.54
N ASP A 51 26.89 15.40 12.84
CA ASP A 51 27.33 16.75 12.45
C ASP A 51 27.52 17.64 13.67
N PHE A 52 26.60 17.59 14.62
CA PHE A 52 26.69 18.38 15.85
C PHE A 52 27.90 17.96 16.72
N VAL A 53 28.07 16.66 16.98
CA VAL A 53 29.17 16.16 17.81
C VAL A 53 30.53 16.37 17.14
N LYS A 54 30.65 16.10 15.83
CA LYS A 54 31.90 16.40 15.09
C LYS A 54 32.21 17.88 15.03
N GLY A 55 31.18 18.74 14.95
CA GLY A 55 31.35 20.18 15.08
C GLY A 55 31.97 20.60 16.41
N LEU A 56 31.47 20.04 17.53
CA LEU A 56 32.02 20.29 18.87
C LEU A 56 33.47 19.79 19.00
N ILE A 57 33.75 18.59 18.48
CA ILE A 57 35.11 18.01 18.47
C ILE A 57 36.07 18.91 17.66
N SER A 58 35.65 19.35 16.49
CA SER A 58 36.48 20.24 15.66
C SER A 58 36.79 21.57 16.37
N GLN A 59 35.82 22.13 17.06
CA GLN A 59 36.04 23.34 17.88
C GLN A 59 37.02 23.07 19.02
N PHE A 60 36.87 21.97 19.73
CA PHE A 60 37.75 21.57 20.82
C PHE A 60 39.18 21.35 20.31
N ASP A 61 39.36 20.56 19.25
CA ASP A 61 40.67 20.22 18.68
C ASP A 61 41.39 21.46 18.11
N ASN A 62 40.65 22.50 17.69
CA ASN A 62 41.21 23.78 17.19
C ASN A 62 41.40 24.85 18.28
N THR A 63 40.96 24.62 19.52
CA THR A 63 41.11 25.61 20.59
C THR A 63 42.52 25.55 21.16
N GLU A 64 43.27 26.66 21.09
CA GLU A 64 44.58 26.76 21.77
C GLU A 64 44.37 26.59 23.27
N SER A 65 45.19 25.77 23.91
CA SER A 65 45.07 25.32 25.31
C SER A 65 45.05 26.44 26.39
N LEU A 66 45.20 27.68 25.98
CA LEU A 66 45.28 28.85 26.84
C LEU A 66 44.16 29.91 26.60
N SER A 67 43.22 29.66 25.65
CA SER A 67 42.17 30.63 25.42
C SER A 67 41.03 30.48 26.46
N ASN A 68 40.66 31.62 27.07
CA ASN A 68 39.50 31.69 27.97
C ASN A 68 38.17 31.75 27.19
N ASP A 69 38.20 31.53 25.89
CA ASP A 69 37.02 31.68 25.04
C ASP A 69 35.97 30.61 25.33
N THR A 70 34.74 31.03 25.35
CA THR A 70 33.58 30.15 25.47
C THR A 70 32.89 29.98 24.13
N LEU A 71 32.43 28.76 23.80
CA LEU A 71 31.62 28.50 22.61
C LEU A 71 30.15 28.68 22.93
N ASN A 72 29.49 29.67 22.31
CA ASN A 72 28.05 29.90 22.47
C ASN A 72 27.30 29.05 21.45
N LEU A 73 26.41 28.17 21.96
CA LEU A 73 25.56 27.28 21.18
C LEU A 73 24.18 27.87 20.85
N GLY A 74 24.02 29.19 21.04
CA GLY A 74 22.79 29.91 20.73
C GLY A 74 21.86 30.05 21.90
N LEU A 75 20.59 30.35 21.60
CA LEU A 75 19.56 30.65 22.58
C LEU A 75 18.90 29.37 23.10
N ILE A 76 18.51 29.40 24.38
CA ILE A 76 17.55 28.49 24.99
C ILE A 76 16.46 29.29 25.66
N TYR A 77 15.23 28.88 25.45
CA TYR A 77 14.05 29.52 26.04
C TYR A 77 13.41 28.57 27.05
N GLY A 78 13.01 29.12 28.20
CA GLY A 78 12.37 28.36 29.26
C GLY A 78 11.66 29.23 30.27
N TYR A 79 10.97 28.60 31.18
CA TYR A 79 10.40 29.25 32.39
C TYR A 79 10.61 28.35 33.60
N GLU A 80 10.73 28.97 34.78
CA GLU A 80 10.93 28.24 36.02
C GLU A 80 9.58 27.92 36.67
N SER A 81 9.24 26.63 36.78
CA SER A 81 8.02 26.19 37.48
C SER A 81 8.07 24.67 37.79
N PRO A 82 8.06 24.26 39.07
CA PRO A 82 8.31 25.05 40.29
C PRO A 82 9.75 25.57 40.37
N ARG A 83 10.13 26.21 41.46
CA ARG A 83 11.48 26.76 41.64
C ARG A 83 12.54 25.69 41.39
N LYS A 84 13.63 26.03 40.67
CA LYS A 84 14.73 25.13 40.21
C LYS A 84 14.33 24.08 39.14
N HIS A 85 13.07 24.07 38.72
CA HIS A 85 12.60 23.24 37.62
C HIS A 85 12.43 24.11 36.38
N ILE A 86 13.36 24.00 35.46
CA ILE A 86 13.42 24.79 34.24
C ILE A 86 12.69 24.03 33.13
N GLN A 87 11.52 24.49 32.78
CA GLN A 87 10.71 23.97 31.69
C GLN A 87 11.26 24.53 30.35
N LEU A 88 11.87 23.71 29.52
CA LEU A 88 12.43 24.15 28.24
C LEU A 88 11.35 24.37 27.21
N CYS A 89 11.34 25.53 26.56
CA CYS A 89 10.48 25.87 25.44
C CYS A 89 11.20 25.72 24.09
N ASP A 90 12.53 25.86 24.05
CA ASP A 90 13.40 25.61 22.92
C ASP A 90 14.80 25.16 23.35
N GLY A 91 15.53 24.45 22.49
CA GLY A 91 16.84 23.89 22.76
C GLY A 91 16.84 22.43 23.19
N GLN A 92 15.69 21.78 23.24
CA GLN A 92 15.50 20.39 23.67
C GLN A 92 16.48 19.44 22.99
N GLN A 93 16.55 19.44 21.66
CA GLN A 93 17.36 18.50 20.89
C GLN A 93 18.87 18.65 21.21
N ARG A 94 19.33 19.90 21.30
CA ARG A 94 20.74 20.23 21.64
C ARG A 94 21.09 19.79 23.05
N ILE A 95 20.25 20.14 24.04
CA ILE A 95 20.48 19.82 25.47
C ILE A 95 20.44 18.30 25.66
N THR A 96 19.49 17.60 25.06
CA THR A 96 19.42 16.12 25.14
C THR A 96 20.67 15.48 24.54
N THR A 97 21.09 15.90 23.33
CA THR A 97 22.29 15.34 22.69
C THR A 97 23.55 15.59 23.54
N LEU A 98 23.67 16.77 24.14
CA LEU A 98 24.79 17.07 25.05
C LEU A 98 24.75 16.22 26.33
N PHE A 99 23.56 16.00 26.91
CA PHE A 99 23.39 15.13 28.08
C PHE A 99 23.82 13.69 27.76
N LEU A 100 23.39 13.15 26.61
CA LEU A 100 23.80 11.83 26.14
C LEU A 100 25.31 11.76 25.88
N LEU A 101 25.90 12.82 25.29
CA LEU A 101 27.34 12.90 25.04
C LEU A 101 28.15 12.88 26.36
N VAL A 102 27.72 13.65 27.38
CA VAL A 102 28.35 13.63 28.70
C VAL A 102 28.21 12.25 29.34
N GLY A 103 27.06 11.57 29.17
CA GLY A 103 26.86 10.22 29.66
C GLY A 103 27.82 9.20 29.01
N VAL A 104 27.93 9.21 27.68
CA VAL A 104 28.87 8.32 26.97
C VAL A 104 30.34 8.60 27.34
N LEU A 105 30.72 9.88 27.50
CA LEU A 105 32.05 10.23 27.97
C LEU A 105 32.30 9.70 29.39
N ASN A 106 31.33 9.84 30.31
CA ASN A 106 31.47 9.33 31.68
C ASN A 106 31.67 7.80 31.69
N LYS A 107 30.86 7.09 30.91
CA LYS A 107 31.00 5.63 30.74
C LYS A 107 32.41 5.25 30.28
N ARG A 108 32.93 5.97 29.29
CA ARG A 108 34.25 5.71 28.70
C ARG A 108 35.42 5.98 29.65
N LEU A 109 35.24 6.96 30.54
CA LEU A 109 36.23 7.33 31.55
C LEU A 109 36.36 6.32 32.69
N GLN A 110 35.35 5.48 32.92
CA GLN A 110 35.27 4.45 33.97
C GLN A 110 35.50 4.93 35.43
N ASN A 111 35.98 6.15 35.61
CA ASN A 111 36.23 6.76 36.92
C ASN A 111 35.08 7.63 37.42
N ASN A 112 33.99 7.65 36.67
CA ASN A 112 32.79 8.44 37.00
C ASN A 112 33.03 9.93 37.20
N SER A 113 34.04 10.55 36.61
CA SER A 113 34.43 11.95 36.84
C SER A 113 33.37 12.97 36.41
N LEU A 114 32.53 12.62 35.40
CA LEU A 114 31.44 13.46 34.89
C LEU A 114 30.06 13.15 35.52
N LYS A 115 29.98 12.13 36.38
CA LYS A 115 28.77 11.66 37.01
C LYS A 115 27.96 12.77 37.71
N GLN A 116 28.67 13.74 38.35
CA GLN A 116 28.06 14.90 39.02
C GLN A 116 27.24 15.82 38.08
N TYR A 117 27.32 15.64 36.73
CA TYR A 117 26.54 16.37 35.75
C TYR A 117 25.38 15.54 35.17
N LEU A 118 25.26 14.29 35.59
CA LEU A 118 24.22 13.37 35.12
C LEU A 118 23.11 13.20 36.18
N ILE A 119 23.48 13.06 37.43
CA ILE A 119 22.57 12.82 38.56
C ILE A 119 22.73 13.86 39.63
N SER A 120 21.62 14.36 40.15
CA SER A 120 21.59 15.32 41.27
C SER A 120 21.72 14.56 42.57
N ASN A 121 21.39 14.12 43.39
CA ASN A 121 21.48 13.54 44.73
C ASN A 121 22.07 12.14 44.78
N PHE A 122 23.27 11.97 44.27
CA PHE A 122 23.88 10.67 44.16
C PHE A 122 24.19 9.97 45.50
N GLU A 123 24.37 10.76 46.58
CA GLU A 123 24.87 10.24 47.85
C GLU A 123 23.78 9.79 48.84
N TYR A 124 22.49 10.06 48.60
CA TYR A 124 21.45 9.94 49.62
C TYR A 124 20.58 8.68 49.56
N SER A 125 20.40 8.02 48.46
CA SER A 125 19.80 6.67 48.41
C SER A 125 19.94 6.01 47.03
N GLN A 126 19.88 4.67 46.99
CA GLN A 126 19.90 3.92 45.73
C GLN A 126 18.62 4.11 44.93
N ASP A 127 17.53 4.52 45.56
CA ASP A 127 16.19 4.60 44.98
C ASP A 127 15.80 6.01 44.47
N ASP A 128 16.55 7.09 44.88
CA ASP A 128 16.26 8.48 44.52
C ASP A 128 17.26 9.07 43.51
N LYS A 129 17.61 8.30 42.48
CA LYS A 129 18.56 8.75 41.46
C LYS A 129 17.84 9.52 40.36
N GLU A 130 17.63 10.80 40.55
CA GLU A 130 17.01 11.66 39.55
C GLU A 130 18.04 12.28 38.61
N PRO A 131 17.97 12.02 37.26
CA PRO A 131 18.82 12.71 36.32
C PRO A 131 18.50 14.20 36.25
N TYR A 132 19.50 15.02 35.88
CA TYR A 132 19.29 16.48 35.71
C TYR A 132 18.35 16.76 34.54
N LEU A 133 18.38 15.95 33.48
CA LEU A 133 17.46 16.05 32.37
C LEU A 133 16.29 15.08 32.57
N GLN A 134 15.07 15.60 32.48
CA GLN A 134 13.84 14.83 32.64
C GLN A 134 12.89 15.10 31.48
N TYR A 135 12.18 14.07 31.05
CA TYR A 135 11.15 14.17 30.05
C TYR A 135 9.78 14.00 30.67
N SER A 136 8.95 15.05 30.62
CA SER A 136 7.56 14.99 31.07
C SER A 136 6.58 14.64 29.95
N ILE A 137 7.07 14.30 28.73
CA ILE A 137 6.24 13.93 27.58
C ILE A 137 5.59 12.58 27.84
N ARG A 138 6.37 11.58 28.30
CA ARG A 138 5.89 10.23 28.63
C ARG A 138 6.57 9.72 29.90
N GLU A 139 5.84 8.93 30.67
CA GLU A 139 6.41 8.26 31.86
C GLU A 139 7.55 7.29 31.43
N SER A 140 7.43 6.63 30.27
CA SER A 140 8.48 5.76 29.72
C SER A 140 9.80 6.50 29.50
N SER A 141 9.78 7.67 28.87
CA SER A 141 10.99 8.48 28.65
C SER A 141 11.61 8.99 29.95
N LEU A 142 10.77 9.32 30.95
CA LEU A 142 11.21 9.78 32.29
C LEU A 142 11.98 8.65 32.98
N TYR A 143 11.39 7.47 33.12
CA TYR A 143 12.02 6.35 33.82
C TYR A 143 13.22 5.82 33.03
N PHE A 144 13.15 5.75 31.69
CA PHE A 144 14.27 5.31 30.87
C PHE A 144 15.54 6.15 31.07
N LEU A 145 15.42 7.49 31.17
CA LEU A 145 16.60 8.33 31.43
C LEU A 145 17.23 8.05 32.80
N SER A 146 16.45 7.74 33.80
CA SER A 146 16.95 7.34 35.12
C SER A 146 17.69 6.00 35.01
N ASP A 147 17.06 4.99 34.39
CA ASP A 147 17.64 3.67 34.21
C ASP A 147 18.93 3.73 33.36
N LEU A 148 18.89 4.49 32.26
CA LEU A 148 20.03 4.69 31.38
C LEU A 148 21.24 5.30 32.11
N VAL A 149 21.00 6.31 32.93
CA VAL A 149 22.07 6.94 33.70
C VAL A 149 22.62 5.97 34.73
N CYS A 150 21.77 5.27 35.47
CA CYS A 150 22.17 4.39 36.56
C CYS A 150 22.89 3.09 36.06
N HIS A 151 22.37 2.48 35.01
CA HIS A 151 22.79 1.15 34.58
C HIS A 151 23.67 1.14 33.31
N TYR A 152 23.87 2.30 32.66
CA TYR A 152 24.66 2.39 31.46
C TYR A 152 25.72 3.50 31.48
N PHE A 153 25.38 4.71 31.90
CA PHE A 153 26.34 5.83 31.88
C PHE A 153 27.27 5.86 33.08
N ILE A 154 26.84 5.36 34.26
CA ILE A 154 27.64 5.32 35.47
C ILE A 154 28.21 3.91 35.63
N HIS A 155 29.55 3.79 35.59
CA HIS A 155 30.21 2.52 35.79
C HIS A 155 30.05 2.05 37.24
N SER A 156 29.60 0.79 37.40
CA SER A 156 29.45 0.14 38.71
C SER A 156 29.85 -1.35 38.58
N GLU A 157 30.88 -1.74 39.32
CA GLU A 157 31.30 -3.13 39.40
C GLU A 157 30.40 -4.01 40.29
N THR A 158 29.56 -3.33 41.12
CA THR A 158 28.70 -4.00 42.09
C THR A 158 27.24 -4.07 41.66
N ASP A 159 26.88 -3.37 40.60
CA ASP A 159 25.53 -3.36 40.06
C ASP A 159 25.35 -4.51 39.07
N LEU A 160 24.56 -5.48 39.46
CA LEU A 160 24.25 -6.67 38.61
C LEU A 160 23.42 -6.31 37.35
N GLU A 161 22.80 -5.16 37.31
CA GLU A 161 21.99 -4.67 36.19
C GLU A 161 22.77 -3.74 35.25
N TYR A 162 24.05 -3.45 35.57
CA TYR A 162 24.92 -2.66 34.70
C TYR A 162 25.17 -3.37 33.36
N VAL A 163 25.04 -2.62 32.28
CA VAL A 163 25.28 -3.11 30.91
C VAL A 163 26.32 -2.24 30.20
N ASP A 164 27.10 -2.81 29.33
CA ASP A 164 28.23 -2.15 28.66
C ASP A 164 28.00 -1.91 27.17
N SER A 165 26.88 -2.38 26.62
CA SER A 165 26.54 -2.26 25.21
C SER A 165 25.08 -1.89 25.00
N ILE A 166 24.76 -1.30 23.84
CA ILE A 166 23.39 -0.94 23.47
C ILE A 166 22.52 -2.19 23.32
N ASP A 167 23.06 -3.27 22.78
CA ASP A 167 22.35 -4.54 22.70
C ASP A 167 22.10 -5.11 24.09
N GLY A 168 23.04 -4.90 25.04
CA GLY A 168 22.87 -5.20 26.45
C GLY A 168 21.71 -4.42 27.07
N ILE A 169 21.55 -3.11 26.73
CA ILE A 169 20.41 -2.30 27.19
C ILE A 169 19.10 -2.95 26.78
N LYS A 170 18.93 -3.28 25.51
CA LYS A 170 17.67 -3.84 24.98
C LYS A 170 17.33 -5.22 25.55
N ASN A 171 18.32 -5.96 26.01
CA ASN A 171 18.17 -7.29 26.60
C ASN A 171 18.19 -7.30 28.14
N SER A 172 18.30 -6.14 28.78
CA SER A 172 18.36 -6.03 30.23
C SER A 172 16.98 -6.18 30.88
N SER A 173 16.96 -6.54 32.17
CA SER A 173 15.73 -6.68 32.96
C SER A 173 14.99 -5.34 33.19
N TRP A 174 15.71 -4.22 33.13
CA TRP A 174 15.17 -2.87 33.30
C TRP A 174 14.71 -2.24 31.99
N PHE A 175 14.92 -2.87 30.83
CA PHE A 175 14.40 -2.38 29.56
C PHE A 175 12.96 -2.89 29.35
N PHE A 176 12.00 -2.14 29.83
CA PHE A 176 10.59 -2.52 29.82
C PHE A 176 9.97 -2.50 28.40
N ASN A 177 8.84 -3.19 28.23
CA ASN A 177 8.15 -3.27 26.94
C ASN A 177 7.74 -1.88 26.40
N GLU A 178 7.39 -0.96 27.29
CA GLU A 178 7.02 0.42 26.95
C GLU A 178 8.19 1.19 26.32
N TYR A 179 9.43 0.86 26.66
CA TYR A 179 10.63 1.49 26.07
C TYR A 179 10.83 1.13 24.60
N HIS A 180 10.41 -0.07 24.16
CA HIS A 180 10.44 -0.47 22.75
C HIS A 180 9.52 0.36 21.86
N THR A 181 8.53 1.01 22.44
CA THR A 181 7.48 1.73 21.73
C THR A 181 7.56 3.25 21.88
N ASP A 182 8.54 3.76 22.61
CA ASP A 182 8.75 5.18 22.81
C ASP A 182 9.72 5.75 21.77
N PRO A 183 9.27 6.67 20.89
CA PRO A 183 10.12 7.22 19.80
C PRO A 183 11.32 8.00 20.34
N SER A 184 11.18 8.71 21.46
CA SER A 184 12.28 9.44 22.10
C SER A 184 13.38 8.48 22.57
N ILE A 185 13.00 7.37 23.20
CA ILE A 185 13.94 6.35 23.68
C ILE A 185 14.72 5.72 22.53
N LEU A 186 14.03 5.30 21.48
CA LEU A 186 14.67 4.69 20.32
C LEU A 186 15.61 5.67 19.62
N SER A 187 15.23 6.93 19.51
CA SER A 187 16.10 7.98 18.98
C SER A 187 17.31 8.23 19.87
N MET A 188 17.14 8.24 21.21
CA MET A 188 18.27 8.35 22.16
C MET A 188 19.25 7.19 22.00
N LEU A 189 18.78 5.95 21.89
CA LEU A 189 19.65 4.78 21.68
C LEU A 189 20.45 4.87 20.37
N LYS A 190 19.81 5.31 19.29
CA LYS A 190 20.50 5.57 18.01
C LYS A 190 21.56 6.68 18.14
N ALA A 191 21.22 7.76 18.85
CA ALA A 191 22.16 8.86 19.13
C ALA A 191 23.37 8.38 19.94
N ILE A 192 23.17 7.59 20.98
CA ILE A 192 24.25 6.99 21.80
C ILE A 192 25.16 6.14 20.90
N SER A 193 24.60 5.27 20.06
CA SER A 193 25.37 4.45 19.12
C SER A 193 26.29 5.29 18.20
N LYS A 194 25.76 6.38 17.66
CA LYS A 194 26.53 7.32 16.83
C LYS A 194 27.64 8.00 17.64
N ILE A 195 27.33 8.48 18.83
CA ILE A 195 28.29 9.14 19.73
C ILE A 195 29.42 8.16 20.09
N GLU A 196 29.10 6.92 20.46
CA GLU A 196 30.09 5.88 20.77
C GLU A 196 31.01 5.59 19.58
N SER A 197 30.43 5.50 18.39
CA SER A 197 31.18 5.31 17.14
C SER A 197 32.14 6.48 16.87
N ILE A 198 31.69 7.73 17.04
CA ILE A 198 32.53 8.93 16.83
C ILE A 198 33.69 8.99 17.82
N LEU A 199 33.44 8.58 19.06
CA LEU A 199 34.46 8.60 20.12
C LEU A 199 35.35 7.36 20.12
N GLY A 200 35.10 6.38 19.25
CA GLY A 200 35.74 5.05 19.23
C GLY A 200 37.27 5.10 19.33
N ASP A 201 37.92 5.97 18.57
CA ASP A 201 39.38 6.08 18.45
C ASP A 201 40.02 7.07 19.43
N LYS A 202 39.23 7.76 20.26
CA LYS A 202 39.74 8.78 21.16
C LYS A 202 40.31 8.17 22.44
N THR A 203 41.42 8.72 22.93
CA THR A 203 42.08 8.26 24.16
C THR A 203 41.29 8.67 25.41
N VAL A 204 41.49 7.99 26.53
CA VAL A 204 40.86 8.33 27.81
C VAL A 204 41.19 9.78 28.24
N GLN A 205 42.46 10.20 28.09
CA GLN A 205 42.86 11.56 28.42
C GLN A 205 42.15 12.61 27.52
N TRP A 206 42.04 12.34 26.21
CA TRP A 206 41.30 13.22 25.31
C TRP A 206 39.81 13.32 25.73
N CYS A 207 39.20 12.19 26.10
CA CYS A 207 37.81 12.19 26.57
C CYS A 207 37.62 12.98 27.87
N LEU A 208 38.60 12.95 28.78
CA LEU A 208 38.58 13.72 29.99
C LEU A 208 38.64 15.24 29.72
N ASP A 209 39.61 15.66 28.89
CA ASP A 209 39.82 17.06 28.50
C ASP A 209 38.62 17.59 27.68
N PHE A 210 38.08 16.80 26.79
CA PHE A 210 36.86 17.14 26.04
C PHE A 210 35.62 17.25 26.94
N GLY A 211 35.47 16.32 27.89
CA GLY A 211 34.39 16.38 28.89
C GLY A 211 34.47 17.65 29.73
N ASP A 212 35.67 18.03 30.20
CA ASP A 212 35.89 19.29 30.92
C ASP A 212 35.57 20.53 30.05
N TYR A 213 35.97 20.51 28.79
CA TYR A 213 35.63 21.55 27.84
C TYR A 213 34.13 21.69 27.64
N LEU A 214 33.39 20.58 27.44
CA LEU A 214 31.92 20.61 27.27
C LEU A 214 31.21 21.26 28.44
N VAL A 215 31.58 20.91 29.69
CA VAL A 215 30.85 21.39 30.87
C VAL A 215 31.22 22.82 31.25
N ASN A 216 32.47 23.27 31.02
CA ASN A 216 32.94 24.56 31.47
C ASN A 216 32.97 25.65 30.37
N LYS A 217 33.08 25.25 29.05
CA LYS A 217 33.30 26.21 27.94
C LYS A 217 32.07 26.34 27.03
N LEU A 218 31.16 25.36 26.99
CA LEU A 218 29.94 25.52 26.24
C LEU A 218 28.95 26.38 26.99
N THR A 219 28.38 27.36 26.31
CA THR A 219 27.40 28.29 26.89
C THR A 219 26.15 28.39 26.05
N PHE A 220 25.05 28.68 26.68
CA PHE A 220 23.78 29.05 26.10
C PHE A 220 23.34 30.39 26.61
N MET A 221 22.75 31.23 25.79
CA MET A 221 22.06 32.42 26.24
C MET A 221 20.63 32.04 26.65
N TYR A 222 20.32 32.18 27.95
CA TYR A 222 19.02 31.83 28.49
C TYR A 222 18.04 33.00 28.44
N TYR A 223 16.82 32.71 27.99
CA TYR A 223 15.72 33.66 28.02
C TYR A 223 14.56 33.09 28.82
N ASP A 224 14.20 33.84 29.90
CA ASP A 224 13.08 33.52 30.79
C ASP A 224 11.77 33.98 30.15
N MET A 225 10.85 33.03 29.89
CA MET A 225 9.50 33.29 29.39
C MET A 225 8.53 33.68 30.51
N GLY A 226 8.95 33.60 31.76
CA GLY A 226 8.20 33.98 32.95
C GLY A 226 7.07 33.04 33.36
N ASN A 227 6.36 32.43 32.42
CA ASN A 227 5.27 31.48 32.72
C ASN A 227 5.00 30.54 31.55
N ARG A 228 4.22 29.48 31.80
CA ARG A 228 3.84 28.44 30.82
C ARG A 228 3.19 29.04 29.57
N LYS A 229 2.24 29.96 29.72
CA LYS A 229 1.49 30.52 28.56
C LYS A 229 2.42 31.20 27.54
N ASN A 230 3.32 32.04 28.04
CA ASN A 230 4.29 32.75 27.20
C ASN A 230 5.26 31.74 26.52
N GLY A 231 5.64 30.69 27.27
CA GLY A 231 6.47 29.61 26.74
C GLY A 231 5.81 28.86 25.60
N GLU A 232 4.53 28.54 25.73
CA GLU A 232 3.73 27.87 24.68
C GLU A 232 3.57 28.74 23.44
N GLU A 233 3.24 30.02 23.60
CA GLU A 233 3.14 30.97 22.48
C GLU A 233 4.49 31.14 21.75
N THR A 234 5.58 31.22 22.52
CA THR A 234 6.93 31.37 21.98
C THR A 234 7.38 30.11 21.25
N PHE A 235 7.06 28.92 21.77
CA PHE A 235 7.35 27.65 21.11
C PHE A 235 6.76 27.59 19.69
N VAL A 236 5.50 27.97 19.53
CA VAL A 236 4.84 28.00 18.21
C VAL A 236 5.57 28.98 17.27
N VAL A 237 5.92 30.18 17.74
CA VAL A 237 6.55 31.22 16.91
C VAL A 237 7.98 30.82 16.48
N ILE A 238 8.79 30.32 17.39
CA ILE A 238 10.21 30.00 17.13
C ILE A 238 10.33 28.81 16.19
N ASN A 239 9.49 27.79 16.37
CA ASN A 239 9.52 26.60 15.49
C ASN A 239 9.04 26.86 14.07
N THR A 240 8.41 28.02 13.79
CA THR A 240 8.11 28.42 12.40
C THR A 240 9.36 28.89 11.62
N THR A 241 10.48 29.14 12.30
CA THR A 241 11.74 29.64 11.67
C THR A 241 12.84 28.59 11.57
N GLY A 242 12.64 27.41 12.18
CA GLY A 242 13.58 26.27 12.15
C GLY A 242 13.11 25.14 11.24
N GLU A 243 13.43 23.89 11.59
CA GLU A 243 12.83 22.71 10.97
C GLU A 243 11.32 22.78 11.21
N PRO A 244 10.48 22.78 10.14
CA PRO A 244 9.06 22.99 10.31
C PRO A 244 8.46 21.87 11.17
N LEU A 245 7.69 22.27 12.19
CA LEU A 245 6.91 21.32 12.96
C LEU A 245 5.91 20.61 12.03
N SER A 246 5.69 19.33 12.29
CA SER A 246 4.61 18.60 11.61
C SER A 246 3.25 19.25 11.94
N PRO A 247 2.25 19.06 11.08
CA PRO A 247 0.90 19.57 11.37
C PRO A 247 0.38 19.12 12.73
N THR A 248 0.62 17.88 13.16
CA THR A 248 0.22 17.37 14.48
C THR A 248 0.92 18.08 15.63
N GLN A 249 2.21 18.34 15.49
CA GLN A 249 2.99 19.08 16.50
C GLN A 249 2.53 20.54 16.65
N ASN A 250 2.17 21.20 15.54
CA ASN A 250 1.60 22.56 15.56
C ASN A 250 0.22 22.60 16.25
N LEU A 251 -0.53 21.53 16.14
CA LEU A 251 -1.89 21.45 16.62
C LEU A 251 -2.01 21.05 18.08
N LYS A 252 -1.09 20.24 18.58
CA LYS A 252 -1.07 19.75 19.96
C LYS A 252 -1.30 20.86 20.99
N PRO A 253 -0.52 21.96 20.99
CA PRO A 253 -0.72 23.05 21.95
C PRO A 253 -2.10 23.71 21.84
N LEU A 254 -2.56 23.95 20.62
CA LEU A 254 -3.84 24.62 20.37
C LEU A 254 -5.03 23.79 20.85
N ILE A 255 -5.01 22.48 20.61
CA ILE A 255 -6.08 21.57 21.04
C ILE A 255 -6.05 21.42 22.56
N ILE A 256 -4.90 21.23 23.19
CA ILE A 256 -4.76 21.07 24.62
C ILE A 256 -5.22 22.31 25.33
N ALA A 257 -4.77 23.51 24.92
CA ALA A 257 -5.18 24.80 25.54
C ALA A 257 -6.69 25.01 25.45
N LYS A 258 -7.29 24.72 24.27
CA LYS A 258 -8.73 24.93 24.05
C LYS A 258 -9.61 23.95 24.83
N ASN A 259 -9.15 22.73 25.04
CA ASN A 259 -9.90 21.66 25.69
C ASN A 259 -9.34 21.35 27.10
N SER A 260 -8.76 22.33 27.77
CA SER A 260 -8.11 22.16 29.09
C SER A 260 -9.04 21.59 30.18
N SER A 261 -10.36 21.63 29.98
CA SER A 261 -11.35 20.98 30.86
C SER A 261 -11.48 19.46 30.64
N TYR A 262 -10.92 18.91 29.56
CA TYR A 262 -10.95 17.48 29.30
C TYR A 262 -9.96 16.75 30.22
N PRO A 263 -10.40 15.72 30.95
CA PRO A 263 -9.51 15.00 31.86
C PRO A 263 -8.35 14.34 31.14
N ASN A 264 -7.13 14.57 31.63
CA ASN A 264 -5.91 13.94 31.11
C ASN A 264 -5.70 14.06 29.57
N ILE A 265 -6.06 15.21 29.01
CA ILE A 265 -6.01 15.46 27.57
C ILE A 265 -4.63 15.18 26.96
N SER A 266 -3.54 15.60 27.64
CA SER A 266 -2.17 15.34 27.17
C SER A 266 -1.90 13.85 27.04
N ARG A 267 -2.28 13.06 28.05
CA ARG A 267 -2.14 11.60 28.03
C ARG A 267 -2.96 10.94 26.91
N CYS A 268 -4.20 11.38 26.72
CA CYS A 268 -5.04 10.86 25.63
C CYS A 268 -4.48 11.21 24.25
N TRP A 269 -3.89 12.40 24.09
CA TRP A 269 -3.20 12.76 22.85
C TRP A 269 -1.98 11.88 22.59
N GLU A 270 -1.16 11.66 23.61
CA GLU A 270 0.02 10.79 23.54
C GLU A 270 -0.34 9.33 23.26
N GLU A 271 -1.48 8.85 23.78
CA GLU A 271 -2.00 7.53 23.45
C GLU A 271 -2.27 7.41 21.94
N ILE A 272 -2.89 8.42 21.33
CA ILE A 272 -3.13 8.45 19.89
C ILE A 272 -1.80 8.45 19.12
N GLU A 273 -0.85 9.34 19.47
CA GLU A 273 0.47 9.42 18.84
C GLU A 273 1.21 8.09 18.91
N THR A 274 1.26 7.49 20.10
CA THR A 274 1.93 6.20 20.34
C THR A 274 1.29 5.08 19.54
N TRP A 275 -0.02 5.05 19.45
CA TRP A 275 -0.74 4.03 18.70
C TRP A 275 -0.43 4.12 17.21
N PHE A 276 -0.48 5.30 16.58
CA PHE A 276 -0.11 5.47 15.17
C PHE A 276 1.35 5.15 14.92
N TRP A 277 2.24 5.48 15.87
CA TRP A 277 3.64 5.12 15.76
C TRP A 277 3.87 3.61 15.78
N GLN A 278 3.15 2.87 16.61
CA GLN A 278 3.19 1.39 16.65
C GLN A 278 2.65 0.74 15.37
N LYS A 279 1.68 1.37 14.70
CA LYS A 279 1.02 0.85 13.50
C LYS A 279 1.72 1.21 12.18
N ARG A 280 2.84 1.95 12.22
CA ARG A 280 3.61 2.22 11.01
C ARG A 280 4.17 0.92 10.41
N LYS A 281 4.22 0.84 9.06
CA LYS A 281 4.66 -0.37 8.35
C LYS A 281 6.19 -0.48 8.24
N ASN A 282 6.89 0.65 8.19
CA ASN A 282 8.33 0.71 8.06
C ASN A 282 8.93 1.46 9.25
N ASP A 283 10.10 1.00 9.74
CA ASP A 283 10.83 1.66 10.83
C ASP A 283 11.27 3.09 10.47
N ASN A 284 11.33 3.42 9.18
CA ASN A 284 11.67 4.75 8.68
C ASN A 284 10.46 5.67 8.51
N ASP A 285 9.23 5.18 8.69
CA ASP A 285 8.04 6.02 8.65
C ASP A 285 7.87 6.74 9.98
N THR A 286 7.48 8.01 9.92
CA THR A 286 7.16 8.80 11.11
C THR A 286 5.75 8.50 11.60
N ALA A 287 5.50 8.62 12.90
CA ALA A 287 4.15 8.56 13.47
C ALA A 287 3.22 9.61 12.87
N ASP A 288 3.79 10.73 12.48
CA ASP A 288 3.08 11.89 11.95
C ASP A 288 2.30 11.59 10.68
N ALA A 289 2.80 10.70 9.81
CA ALA A 289 2.09 10.37 8.58
C ALA A 289 0.71 9.78 8.83
N GLY A 290 0.61 8.78 9.70
CA GLY A 290 -0.67 8.16 10.07
C GLY A 290 -1.55 9.08 10.91
N PHE A 291 -0.96 9.80 11.86
CA PHE A 291 -1.72 10.68 12.72
C PHE A 291 -2.26 11.93 11.98
N ASN A 292 -1.47 12.53 11.09
CA ASN A 292 -1.95 13.63 10.24
C ASN A 292 -3.11 13.18 9.35
N GLU A 293 -3.00 11.99 8.78
CA GLU A 293 -4.07 11.40 7.98
C GLU A 293 -5.33 11.15 8.81
N PHE A 294 -5.18 10.65 10.03
CA PHE A 294 -6.29 10.50 10.96
C PHE A 294 -6.98 11.84 11.27
N LEU A 295 -6.23 12.91 11.48
CA LEU A 295 -6.82 14.25 11.69
C LEU A 295 -7.57 14.74 10.46
N ARG A 296 -7.11 14.39 9.25
CA ARG A 296 -7.86 14.62 8.02
C ARG A 296 -9.19 13.85 8.01
N TRP A 297 -9.19 12.58 8.45
CA TRP A 297 -10.44 11.81 8.58
C TRP A 297 -11.41 12.44 9.58
N VAL A 298 -10.90 12.86 10.74
CA VAL A 298 -11.71 13.58 11.75
C VAL A 298 -12.36 14.82 11.13
N THR A 299 -11.59 15.59 10.35
CA THR A 299 -12.10 16.78 9.67
C THR A 299 -13.21 16.42 8.69
N LEU A 300 -13.01 15.41 7.83
CA LEU A 300 -14.00 14.98 6.84
C LEU A 300 -15.28 14.43 7.49
N LEU A 301 -15.15 13.68 8.60
CA LEU A 301 -16.29 13.06 9.30
C LEU A 301 -17.15 14.04 10.10
N HIS A 302 -16.57 15.17 10.51
CA HIS A 302 -17.23 16.16 11.36
C HIS A 302 -17.46 17.53 10.68
N SER A 303 -17.03 17.69 9.42
CA SER A 303 -17.34 18.86 8.63
C SER A 303 -18.79 18.85 8.15
N ASP A 304 -19.37 20.03 8.04
CA ASP A 304 -20.69 20.20 7.41
C ASP A 304 -20.52 20.27 5.90
N TYR A 305 -20.75 19.15 5.25
CA TYR A 305 -20.58 19.01 3.80
C TYR A 305 -21.54 19.91 3.02
N ASP A 306 -22.77 20.08 3.49
CA ASP A 306 -23.78 20.86 2.78
C ASP A 306 -23.44 22.36 2.78
N VAL A 307 -22.74 22.83 3.81
CA VAL A 307 -22.33 24.25 3.94
C VAL A 307 -21.01 24.54 3.24
N ASN A 308 -20.04 23.60 3.25
CA ASN A 308 -18.67 23.82 2.82
C ASN A 308 -18.20 22.80 1.76
N GLN A 309 -19.02 22.49 0.76
CA GLN A 309 -18.74 21.42 -0.23
C GLN A 309 -17.38 21.56 -0.92
N GLU A 310 -17.00 22.75 -1.38
CA GLU A 310 -15.76 22.98 -2.12
C GLU A 310 -14.53 22.72 -1.24
N GLU A 311 -14.52 23.24 -0.01
CA GLU A 311 -13.42 23.05 0.93
C GLU A 311 -13.25 21.58 1.31
N VAL A 312 -14.36 20.89 1.58
CA VAL A 312 -14.35 19.49 1.96
C VAL A 312 -13.89 18.59 0.80
N LYS A 313 -14.30 18.91 -0.44
CA LYS A 313 -13.80 18.24 -1.64
C LYS A 313 -12.31 18.47 -1.85
N GLU A 314 -11.79 19.68 -1.56
CA GLU A 314 -10.36 19.95 -1.62
C GLU A 314 -9.56 19.15 -0.58
N ILE A 315 -10.06 19.04 0.67
CA ILE A 315 -9.44 18.23 1.70
C ILE A 315 -9.40 16.77 1.25
N LEU A 316 -10.48 16.27 0.68
CA LEU A 316 -10.56 14.89 0.19
C LEU A 316 -9.62 14.64 -1.00
N ALA A 317 -9.61 15.54 -1.99
CA ALA A 317 -8.90 15.34 -3.25
C ALA A 317 -7.39 15.61 -3.15
N LYS A 318 -7.00 16.67 -2.41
CA LYS A 318 -5.62 17.16 -2.40
C LYS A 318 -4.83 16.74 -1.16
N GLY A 319 -5.45 16.00 -0.23
CA GLY A 319 -4.80 15.64 1.03
C GLY A 319 -4.37 16.85 1.87
N ARG A 320 -4.85 18.04 1.56
CA ARG A 320 -4.52 19.23 2.33
C ARG A 320 -5.02 19.08 3.75
N TYR A 321 -4.12 19.28 4.68
CA TYR A 321 -4.44 19.38 6.10
C TYR A 321 -5.14 20.71 6.35
N SER A 322 -6.44 20.77 6.15
CA SER A 322 -7.20 21.78 6.85
C SER A 322 -7.54 21.19 8.22
N PHE A 323 -7.03 21.83 9.21
CA PHE A 323 -7.27 21.42 10.57
C PHE A 323 -8.75 21.53 10.94
N PRO A 324 -9.24 20.65 11.84
CA PRO A 324 -10.60 20.76 12.36
C PRO A 324 -10.86 22.19 12.82
N LYS A 325 -11.77 22.85 12.13
CA LYS A 325 -12.21 24.20 12.48
C LYS A 325 -12.60 24.22 13.95
N GLU A 326 -12.64 25.39 14.53
CA GLU A 326 -12.91 25.67 15.93
C GLU A 326 -14.08 24.88 16.56
N SER A 327 -14.88 24.18 15.77
CA SER A 327 -16.06 23.41 16.18
C SER A 327 -15.79 21.96 16.58
N ILE A 328 -14.58 21.38 16.32
CA ILE A 328 -14.31 19.98 16.68
C ILE A 328 -13.69 19.94 18.07
N SER A 329 -14.44 19.37 19.02
CA SER A 329 -13.97 19.14 20.40
C SER A 329 -13.04 17.92 20.45
N PHE A 330 -12.19 17.86 21.48
CA PHE A 330 -11.31 16.72 21.71
C PHE A 330 -12.09 15.42 21.94
N ASP A 331 -13.28 15.48 22.53
CA ASP A 331 -14.18 14.32 22.65
C ASP A 331 -14.45 13.64 21.31
N LYS A 332 -14.68 14.43 20.25
CA LYS A 332 -14.92 13.89 18.90
C LYS A 332 -13.67 13.26 18.29
N ILE A 333 -12.50 13.88 18.53
CA ILE A 333 -11.21 13.33 18.10
C ILE A 333 -10.98 11.98 18.76
N TYR A 334 -11.09 11.94 20.10
CA TYR A 334 -10.83 10.73 20.87
C TYR A 334 -11.85 9.61 20.59
N ALA A 335 -13.14 9.94 20.48
CA ALA A 335 -14.17 8.98 20.10
C ALA A 335 -13.95 8.40 18.69
N THR A 336 -13.47 9.23 17.76
CA THR A 336 -13.10 8.75 16.41
C THR A 336 -11.90 7.83 16.46
N TYR A 337 -10.88 8.16 17.26
CA TYR A 337 -9.72 7.30 17.48
C TYR A 337 -10.10 5.92 18.05
N GLU A 338 -10.95 5.89 19.09
CA GLU A 338 -11.44 4.63 19.66
C GLU A 338 -12.13 3.73 18.61
N ASN A 339 -12.87 4.33 17.67
CA ASN A 339 -13.51 3.57 16.61
C ASN A 339 -12.51 3.10 15.52
N VAL A 340 -11.50 3.92 15.22
CA VAL A 340 -10.39 3.49 14.36
C VAL A 340 -9.66 2.31 15.01
N LYS A 341 -9.28 2.43 16.28
CA LYS A 341 -8.64 1.36 17.05
C LYS A 341 -9.47 0.07 17.05
N PHE A 342 -10.77 0.18 17.27
CA PHE A 342 -11.69 -0.95 17.19
C PHE A 342 -11.66 -1.63 15.81
N LEU A 343 -11.75 -0.86 14.71
CA LEU A 343 -11.75 -1.40 13.35
C LEU A 343 -10.44 -2.12 12.99
N PHE A 344 -9.30 -1.66 13.51
CA PHE A 344 -7.99 -2.22 13.17
C PHE A 344 -7.47 -3.27 14.17
N GLU A 345 -8.06 -3.40 15.35
CA GLU A 345 -7.58 -4.35 16.38
C GLU A 345 -8.58 -5.44 16.73
N THR A 346 -9.87 -5.10 16.77
CA THR A 346 -10.91 -6.00 17.34
C THR A 346 -11.86 -6.56 16.30
N TRP A 347 -12.14 -5.79 15.25
CA TRP A 347 -13.13 -6.17 14.24
C TRP A 347 -12.69 -7.38 13.43
N LYS A 348 -13.65 -8.27 13.08
CA LYS A 348 -13.34 -9.54 12.39
C LYS A 348 -12.72 -9.37 10.99
N TYR A 349 -12.96 -8.24 10.31
CA TYR A 349 -12.38 -7.92 8.99
C TYR A 349 -11.18 -6.97 9.06
N LYS A 350 -10.54 -6.80 10.21
CA LYS A 350 -9.38 -5.92 10.41
C LYS A 350 -8.24 -6.18 9.41
N ASP A 351 -7.89 -7.45 9.21
CA ASP A 351 -6.78 -7.84 8.32
C ASP A 351 -7.13 -7.58 6.85
N GLU A 352 -8.41 -7.74 6.50
CA GLU A 352 -8.92 -7.46 5.16
C GLU A 352 -9.04 -5.96 4.89
N LEU A 353 -9.42 -5.18 5.90
CA LEU A 353 -9.55 -3.73 5.79
C LEU A 353 -8.24 -3.06 5.40
N ASP A 354 -7.12 -3.43 6.02
CA ASP A 354 -5.80 -2.82 5.77
C ASP A 354 -4.91 -3.63 4.81
N LYS A 355 -5.40 -4.75 4.27
CA LYS A 355 -4.63 -5.58 3.35
C LYS A 355 -4.11 -4.74 2.18
N ASP A 356 -2.80 -4.56 2.13
CA ASP A 356 -2.07 -3.82 1.08
C ASP A 356 -2.46 -2.34 0.86
N ARG A 357 -3.32 -1.76 1.73
CA ARG A 357 -3.81 -0.38 1.58
C ARG A 357 -2.98 0.66 2.32
N SER A 358 -2.16 0.25 3.28
CA SER A 358 -1.35 1.16 4.11
C SER A 358 -2.14 2.30 4.75
N LEU A 359 -3.33 2.00 5.28
CA LEU A 359 -4.26 3.01 5.79
C LEU A 359 -3.69 3.78 6.98
N LEU A 360 -2.96 3.10 7.87
CA LEU A 360 -2.36 3.72 9.07
C LEU A 360 -0.92 4.21 8.85
N SER A 361 -0.32 3.91 7.70
CA SER A 361 1.03 4.35 7.30
C SER A 361 1.02 4.76 5.82
N PRO A 362 0.33 5.86 5.49
CA PRO A 362 0.11 6.25 4.11
C PRO A 362 1.42 6.63 3.41
N MET A 363 1.56 6.18 2.17
CA MET A 363 2.68 6.53 1.29
C MET A 363 2.45 7.89 0.61
N PRO A 364 3.51 8.57 0.11
CA PRO A 364 3.35 9.77 -0.68
C PRO A 364 2.41 9.53 -1.87
N ASN A 365 1.40 10.38 -2.01
CA ASN A 365 0.42 10.31 -3.09
C ASN A 365 0.75 11.38 -4.14
N LYS A 366 1.06 10.97 -5.37
CA LYS A 366 1.37 11.88 -6.48
C LYS A 366 0.19 12.77 -6.88
N GLU A 367 -1.04 12.27 -6.74
CA GLU A 367 -2.25 13.03 -7.04
C GLU A 367 -2.50 14.15 -6.01
N ALA A 368 -1.95 14.01 -4.83
CA ALA A 368 -2.05 14.96 -3.73
C ALA A 368 -0.73 15.70 -3.47
N ASP A 369 -0.02 16.12 -4.51
CA ASP A 369 1.25 16.87 -4.42
C ASP A 369 2.31 16.16 -3.54
N ASN A 370 2.37 14.83 -3.60
CA ASN A 370 3.22 13.95 -2.79
C ASN A 370 2.94 14.00 -1.26
N LEU A 371 1.83 14.57 -0.83
CA LEU A 371 1.43 14.48 0.56
C LEU A 371 1.12 13.02 0.93
N ARG A 372 1.44 12.64 2.16
CA ARG A 372 1.15 11.30 2.67
C ARG A 372 -0.31 11.22 3.08
N CYS A 373 -1.14 10.71 2.21
CA CYS A 373 -2.57 10.49 2.48
C CYS A 373 -3.05 9.20 1.80
N ILE A 374 -4.12 8.61 2.34
CA ILE A 374 -4.76 7.49 1.66
C ILE A 374 -5.51 7.95 0.41
N SER A 375 -5.63 7.05 -0.57
CA SER A 375 -6.37 7.34 -1.80
C SER A 375 -7.85 7.61 -1.52
N GLN A 376 -8.50 8.32 -2.42
CA GLN A 376 -9.92 8.65 -2.32
C GLN A 376 -10.81 7.39 -2.25
N ILE A 377 -10.42 6.33 -2.96
CA ILE A 377 -11.13 5.04 -2.91
C ILE A 377 -11.01 4.37 -1.53
N ASN A 378 -9.87 4.54 -0.85
CA ASN A 378 -9.69 4.07 0.52
C ASN A 378 -10.47 4.94 1.52
N CYS A 379 -10.60 6.27 1.27
CA CYS A 379 -11.51 7.12 2.04
C CYS A 379 -12.97 6.68 1.88
N PHE A 380 -13.40 6.34 0.66
CA PHE A 380 -14.74 5.83 0.38
C PHE A 380 -15.05 4.54 1.15
N LEU A 381 -14.06 3.67 1.33
CA LEU A 381 -14.21 2.45 2.12
C LEU A 381 -14.19 2.71 3.62
N LEU A 382 -13.22 3.48 4.11
CA LEU A 382 -12.91 3.59 5.54
C LEU A 382 -13.82 4.58 6.28
N LEU A 383 -14.04 5.77 5.72
CA LEU A 383 -14.76 6.84 6.44
C LEU A 383 -16.21 6.48 6.80
N PRO A 384 -17.00 5.82 5.92
CA PRO A 384 -18.32 5.34 6.30
C PRO A 384 -18.32 4.32 7.44
N LEU A 385 -17.31 3.44 7.51
CA LEU A 385 -17.19 2.45 8.60
C LEU A 385 -16.93 3.15 9.94
N ILE A 386 -16.03 4.13 9.97
CA ILE A 386 -15.78 4.94 11.17
C ILE A 386 -17.06 5.70 11.57
N LYS A 387 -17.75 6.30 10.59
CA LYS A 387 -19.00 7.03 10.84
C LYS A 387 -20.09 6.12 11.41
N TYR A 388 -20.19 4.91 10.87
CA TYR A 388 -21.13 3.89 11.34
C TYR A 388 -20.85 3.53 12.80
N CYS A 389 -19.60 3.22 13.14
CA CYS A 389 -19.18 2.92 14.51
C CYS A 389 -19.51 4.07 15.46
N ASN A 390 -19.22 5.32 15.05
CA ASN A 390 -19.56 6.52 15.82
C ASN A 390 -21.06 6.68 16.07
N LYS A 391 -21.87 6.51 15.00
CA LYS A 391 -23.32 6.74 15.07
C LYS A 391 -24.05 5.69 15.89
N TRP A 392 -23.67 4.43 15.71
CA TRP A 392 -24.39 3.28 16.28
C TRP A 392 -23.71 2.69 17.51
N ASN A 393 -22.61 3.34 17.98
CA ASN A 393 -21.83 2.91 19.15
C ASN A 393 -21.44 1.40 19.09
N VAL A 394 -20.91 0.98 17.94
CA VAL A 394 -20.54 -0.42 17.70
C VAL A 394 -19.27 -0.76 18.48
N LYS A 395 -19.35 -1.82 19.29
CA LYS A 395 -18.24 -2.37 20.08
C LYS A 395 -18.08 -3.88 19.89
N ASP A 396 -19.03 -4.51 19.21
CA ASP A 396 -18.99 -5.94 18.89
C ASP A 396 -18.22 -6.15 17.57
N GLY A 397 -17.13 -6.90 17.62
CA GLY A 397 -16.32 -7.25 16.46
C GLY A 397 -17.05 -8.06 15.38
N ASN A 398 -18.21 -8.65 15.70
CA ASN A 398 -19.07 -9.42 14.81
C ASN A 398 -20.36 -8.68 14.41
N ASP A 399 -20.46 -7.37 14.63
CA ASP A 399 -21.65 -6.59 14.26
C ASP A 399 -22.06 -6.83 12.80
N GLU A 400 -23.22 -7.41 12.59
CA GLU A 400 -23.71 -7.81 11.27
C GLU A 400 -23.94 -6.61 10.35
N GLY A 401 -24.48 -5.51 10.88
CA GLY A 401 -24.74 -4.30 10.09
C GLY A 401 -23.45 -3.66 9.58
N LEU A 402 -22.41 -3.61 10.43
CA LEU A 402 -21.08 -3.15 10.02
C LEU A 402 -20.47 -4.08 8.96
N CYS A 403 -20.64 -5.39 9.11
CA CYS A 403 -20.14 -6.36 8.14
C CYS A 403 -20.82 -6.20 6.77
N ARG A 404 -22.15 -6.03 6.74
CA ARG A 404 -22.92 -5.79 5.51
C ARG A 404 -22.49 -4.49 4.84
N LEU A 405 -22.35 -3.42 5.61
CA LEU A 405 -21.88 -2.14 5.09
C LEU A 405 -20.48 -2.27 4.45
N PHE A 406 -19.57 -2.97 5.10
CA PHE A 406 -18.23 -3.20 4.57
C PHE A 406 -18.26 -3.96 3.24
N GLN A 407 -18.99 -5.07 3.16
CA GLN A 407 -19.06 -5.84 1.92
C GLN A 407 -19.72 -5.04 0.79
N PHE A 408 -20.77 -4.27 1.10
CA PHE A 408 -21.41 -3.37 0.16
C PHE A 408 -20.42 -2.33 -0.40
N LEU A 409 -19.70 -1.62 0.48
CA LEU A 409 -18.70 -0.61 0.07
C LEU A 409 -17.53 -1.25 -0.68
N LYS A 410 -17.04 -2.40 -0.22
CA LYS A 410 -15.96 -3.14 -0.86
C LYS A 410 -16.29 -3.52 -2.31
N ASN A 411 -17.50 -4.01 -2.56
CA ASN A 411 -17.95 -4.30 -3.93
C ASN A 411 -17.95 -3.04 -4.80
N LEU A 412 -18.44 -1.93 -4.27
CA LEU A 412 -18.48 -0.66 -4.99
C LEU A 412 -17.08 -0.14 -5.35
N THR A 413 -16.06 -0.34 -4.49
CA THR A 413 -14.69 0.07 -4.79
C THR A 413 -14.10 -0.62 -6.03
N ARG A 414 -14.61 -1.77 -6.39
CA ARG A 414 -14.21 -2.57 -7.56
C ARG A 414 -14.84 -2.09 -8.87
N LEU A 415 -15.88 -1.24 -8.80
CA LEU A 415 -16.59 -0.75 -9.97
C LEU A 415 -15.87 0.43 -10.63
N PRO A 416 -15.55 0.37 -11.93
CA PRO A 416 -14.84 1.44 -12.64
C PRO A 416 -15.54 2.82 -12.58
N ASN A 417 -16.85 2.83 -12.53
CA ASN A 417 -17.64 4.06 -12.46
C ASN A 417 -17.51 4.76 -11.10
N VAL A 418 -17.42 4.00 -10.01
CA VAL A 418 -17.19 4.54 -8.66
C VAL A 418 -15.74 5.02 -8.55
N ALA A 419 -14.77 4.22 -8.99
CA ALA A 419 -13.35 4.57 -8.95
C ALA A 419 -13.04 5.89 -9.69
N LYS A 420 -13.71 6.18 -10.81
CA LYS A 420 -13.50 7.41 -11.60
C LYS A 420 -14.11 8.67 -10.97
N LYS A 421 -15.12 8.56 -10.12
CA LYS A 421 -15.87 9.67 -9.56
C LYS A 421 -16.02 9.58 -8.04
N VAL A 422 -15.08 8.88 -7.39
CA VAL A 422 -15.19 8.54 -5.97
C VAL A 422 -15.39 9.75 -5.07
N ASN A 423 -14.83 10.92 -5.42
CA ASN A 423 -15.00 12.17 -4.67
C ASN A 423 -16.46 12.58 -4.47
N ASP A 424 -17.28 12.31 -5.47
CA ASP A 424 -18.70 12.68 -5.41
C ASP A 424 -19.50 11.74 -4.51
N PHE A 425 -18.96 10.54 -4.24
CA PHE A 425 -19.69 9.47 -3.54
C PHE A 425 -19.24 9.18 -2.11
N VAL A 426 -18.08 9.71 -1.67
CA VAL A 426 -17.59 9.50 -0.29
C VAL A 426 -18.61 9.99 0.73
N PHE A 427 -19.16 11.16 0.52
CA PHE A 427 -20.12 11.76 1.46
C PHE A 427 -21.49 11.09 1.41
N GLU A 428 -21.92 10.62 0.24
CA GLU A 428 -23.13 9.81 0.11
C GLU A 428 -23.00 8.48 0.87
N ALA A 429 -21.83 7.84 0.79
CA ALA A 429 -21.54 6.62 1.57
C ALA A 429 -21.50 6.89 3.08
N ILE A 430 -20.95 8.04 3.51
CA ILE A 430 -20.99 8.48 4.92
C ILE A 430 -22.44 8.72 5.36
N LEU A 431 -23.27 9.32 4.50
CA LEU A 431 -24.70 9.55 4.78
C LEU A 431 -25.45 8.22 4.94
N ILE A 432 -25.21 7.24 4.08
CA ILE A 432 -25.77 5.89 4.21
C ILE A 432 -25.39 5.28 5.57
N ALA A 433 -24.11 5.32 5.92
CA ALA A 433 -23.59 4.76 7.16
C ALA A 433 -24.21 5.38 8.43
N GLN A 434 -24.52 6.68 8.41
CA GLN A 434 -25.15 7.35 9.56
C GLN A 434 -26.68 7.23 9.59
N SER A 435 -27.33 6.98 8.45
CA SER A 435 -28.79 6.96 8.35
C SER A 435 -29.38 5.57 8.56
N TYR A 436 -28.66 4.53 8.18
CA TYR A 436 -29.17 3.16 8.22
C TYR A 436 -28.31 2.27 9.13
N ARG A 437 -28.97 1.62 10.11
CA ARG A 437 -28.31 0.62 10.98
C ARG A 437 -28.04 -0.68 10.22
N ASP A 438 -28.89 -1.00 9.26
CA ASP A 438 -28.69 -2.08 8.30
C ASP A 438 -28.73 -1.49 6.89
N VAL A 439 -27.68 -1.72 6.09
CA VAL A 439 -27.60 -1.19 4.72
C VAL A 439 -28.75 -1.68 3.83
N VAL A 440 -29.38 -2.79 4.18
CA VAL A 440 -30.58 -3.31 3.48
C VAL A 440 -31.75 -2.30 3.52
N ASP A 441 -31.82 -1.46 4.54
CA ASP A 441 -32.90 -0.47 4.69
C ASP A 441 -32.78 0.70 3.70
N VAL A 442 -31.66 0.85 3.02
CA VAL A 442 -31.48 1.77 1.87
C VAL A 442 -32.58 1.57 0.80
N LEU A 443 -33.09 0.33 0.68
CA LEU A 443 -34.19 0.00 -0.25
C LEU A 443 -35.50 0.72 0.06
N ASN A 444 -35.66 1.29 1.24
CA ASN A 444 -36.85 2.04 1.61
C ASN A 444 -36.83 3.49 1.04
N ASP A 445 -35.65 4.01 0.67
CA ASP A 445 -35.42 5.41 0.30
C ASP A 445 -34.74 5.55 -1.07
N LEU A 446 -35.15 4.73 -2.04
CA LEU A 446 -34.52 4.60 -3.36
C LEU A 446 -34.35 5.91 -4.15
N ASN A 447 -35.14 6.93 -3.86
CA ASN A 447 -35.10 8.22 -4.55
C ASN A 447 -34.04 9.17 -4.01
N THR A 448 -33.44 8.86 -2.87
CA THR A 448 -32.47 9.74 -2.19
C THR A 448 -31.02 9.33 -2.45
N ILE A 449 -30.79 8.11 -2.97
CA ILE A 449 -29.48 7.54 -3.19
C ILE A 449 -29.20 7.41 -4.68
N SER A 450 -28.00 7.80 -5.11
CA SER A 450 -27.64 7.74 -6.52
C SER A 450 -27.61 6.31 -7.06
N SER A 451 -28.04 6.14 -8.30
CA SER A 451 -27.97 4.84 -9.00
C SER A 451 -26.53 4.38 -9.25
N THR A 452 -25.55 5.21 -9.02
CA THR A 452 -24.12 4.84 -9.12
C THR A 452 -23.65 4.06 -7.89
N ILE A 453 -24.13 4.43 -6.71
CA ILE A 453 -23.88 3.68 -5.46
C ILE A 453 -24.82 2.48 -5.38
N LEU A 454 -26.13 2.71 -5.55
CA LEU A 454 -27.11 1.62 -5.52
C LEU A 454 -27.33 1.08 -6.94
N THR A 455 -26.33 0.39 -7.48
CA THR A 455 -26.41 -0.25 -8.79
C THR A 455 -27.56 -1.26 -8.85
N GLN A 456 -27.98 -1.64 -10.04
CA GLN A 456 -29.03 -2.67 -10.21
C GLN A 456 -28.64 -3.97 -9.51
N GLU A 457 -27.38 -4.37 -9.58
CA GLU A 457 -26.87 -5.57 -8.94
C GLU A 457 -26.90 -5.47 -7.41
N GLU A 458 -26.37 -4.39 -6.84
CA GLU A 458 -26.38 -4.21 -5.39
C GLU A 458 -27.80 -4.11 -4.84
N ARG A 459 -28.71 -3.46 -5.57
CA ARG A 459 -30.14 -3.44 -5.21
C ARG A 459 -30.73 -4.85 -5.17
N LEU A 460 -30.44 -5.67 -6.17
CA LEU A 460 -30.92 -7.05 -6.23
C LEU A 460 -30.36 -7.89 -5.10
N LYS A 461 -29.06 -7.78 -4.82
CA LYS A 461 -28.41 -8.48 -3.69
C LYS A 461 -29.07 -8.12 -2.37
N LEU A 462 -29.22 -6.81 -2.09
CA LEU A 462 -29.86 -6.34 -0.85
C LEU A 462 -31.32 -6.78 -0.76
N GLN A 463 -32.06 -6.81 -1.87
CA GLN A 463 -33.45 -7.29 -1.90
C GLN A 463 -33.53 -8.79 -1.57
N ILE A 464 -32.68 -9.62 -2.18
CA ILE A 464 -32.64 -11.06 -1.88
C ILE A 464 -32.29 -11.31 -0.41
N ILE A 465 -31.31 -10.58 0.13
CA ILE A 465 -30.94 -10.66 1.54
C ILE A 465 -32.12 -10.25 2.43
N LYS A 466 -32.84 -9.18 2.08
CA LYS A 466 -33.98 -8.66 2.84
C LYS A 466 -35.13 -9.66 2.88
N GLU A 467 -35.45 -10.31 1.76
CA GLU A 467 -36.56 -11.24 1.59
C GLU A 467 -36.26 -12.65 2.09
N SER A 468 -34.96 -12.97 2.26
CA SER A 468 -34.54 -14.32 2.71
C SER A 468 -34.92 -14.61 4.15
N THR A 469 -35.42 -15.83 4.40
CA THR A 469 -35.65 -16.37 5.75
C THR A 469 -34.36 -16.76 6.46
N ASN A 470 -33.30 -17.06 5.70
CA ASN A 470 -31.97 -17.38 6.21
C ASN A 470 -30.95 -16.41 5.60
N ARG A 471 -30.92 -15.17 6.12
CA ARG A 471 -30.04 -14.10 5.64
C ARG A 471 -28.57 -14.48 5.71
N GLU A 472 -28.13 -15.05 6.83
CA GLU A 472 -26.73 -15.40 7.06
C GLU A 472 -26.20 -16.36 5.98
N SER A 473 -26.95 -17.38 5.60
CA SER A 473 -26.52 -18.33 4.56
C SER A 473 -26.41 -17.67 3.19
N VAL A 474 -27.35 -16.79 2.84
CA VAL A 474 -27.31 -16.04 1.57
C VAL A 474 -26.12 -15.09 1.55
N GLU A 475 -25.89 -14.33 2.62
CA GLU A 475 -24.77 -13.42 2.76
C GLU A 475 -23.43 -14.14 2.64
N ASN A 476 -23.27 -15.24 3.36
CA ASN A 476 -22.04 -16.04 3.31
C ASN A 476 -21.78 -16.62 1.92
N ALA A 477 -22.82 -17.05 1.21
CA ALA A 477 -22.69 -17.52 -0.17
C ALA A 477 -22.27 -16.38 -1.10
N PHE A 478 -22.95 -15.22 -1.04
CA PHE A 478 -22.63 -14.07 -1.88
C PHE A 478 -21.21 -13.55 -1.60
N TRP A 479 -20.85 -13.35 -0.33
CA TRP A 479 -19.54 -12.82 0.06
C TRP A 479 -18.39 -13.73 -0.36
N ARG A 480 -18.54 -15.07 -0.21
CA ARG A 480 -17.57 -16.04 -0.69
C ARG A 480 -17.39 -15.95 -2.21
N THR A 481 -18.50 -15.96 -2.95
CA THR A 481 -18.49 -15.95 -4.42
C THR A 481 -17.92 -14.65 -4.98
N GLN A 482 -18.21 -13.51 -4.36
CA GLN A 482 -17.71 -12.19 -4.74
C GLN A 482 -16.16 -12.06 -4.68
N GLU A 483 -15.50 -12.89 -3.88
CA GLU A 483 -14.03 -12.89 -3.78
C GLU A 483 -13.35 -13.60 -4.96
N HIS A 484 -14.08 -14.32 -5.79
CA HIS A 484 -13.48 -14.96 -6.96
C HIS A 484 -12.99 -13.92 -7.96
N LYS A 485 -11.76 -14.10 -8.49
CA LYS A 485 -11.07 -13.13 -9.36
C LYS A 485 -11.82 -12.77 -10.65
N ILE A 486 -12.67 -13.66 -11.16
CA ILE A 486 -13.49 -13.37 -12.34
C ILE A 486 -14.66 -12.45 -11.96
N TRP A 487 -15.26 -12.68 -10.79
CA TRP A 487 -16.43 -11.92 -10.38
C TRP A 487 -16.08 -10.54 -9.84
N GLU A 488 -15.04 -10.41 -9.02
CA GLU A 488 -14.63 -9.14 -8.40
C GLU A 488 -15.82 -8.32 -7.85
N GLY A 489 -16.72 -8.98 -7.11
CA GLY A 489 -17.91 -8.37 -6.56
C GLY A 489 -19.15 -8.41 -7.46
N GLN A 490 -19.02 -8.69 -8.75
CA GLN A 490 -20.11 -8.68 -9.75
C GLN A 490 -20.61 -10.11 -10.01
N ILE A 491 -21.61 -10.56 -9.24
CA ILE A 491 -22.17 -11.92 -9.31
C ILE A 491 -23.56 -11.98 -9.95
N MET A 492 -23.97 -10.91 -10.62
CA MET A 492 -25.29 -10.83 -11.29
C MET A 492 -25.60 -12.05 -12.17
N PRO A 493 -24.67 -12.58 -12.99
CA PRO A 493 -24.95 -13.76 -13.80
C PRO A 493 -25.38 -14.97 -12.97
N LEU A 494 -24.65 -15.27 -11.88
CA LEU A 494 -24.99 -16.40 -11.00
C LEU A 494 -26.35 -16.21 -10.31
N ILE A 495 -26.67 -14.98 -9.90
CA ILE A 495 -27.98 -14.66 -9.31
C ILE A 495 -29.08 -14.90 -10.35
N GLN A 496 -28.90 -14.46 -11.60
CA GLN A 496 -29.87 -14.67 -12.67
C GLN A 496 -30.05 -16.16 -13.00
N TRP A 497 -28.95 -16.94 -13.07
CA TRP A 497 -29.03 -18.39 -13.30
C TRP A 497 -29.77 -19.13 -12.17
N ALA A 498 -29.65 -18.64 -10.95
CA ALA A 498 -30.31 -19.22 -9.77
C ALA A 498 -31.73 -18.70 -9.54
N THR A 499 -32.24 -17.79 -10.38
CA THR A 499 -33.56 -17.20 -10.28
C THR A 499 -34.49 -17.79 -11.33
N GLU A 500 -35.63 -18.40 -10.90
CA GLU A 500 -36.67 -18.91 -11.77
C GLU A 500 -38.01 -18.27 -11.42
N ASP A 501 -38.74 -17.82 -12.40
CA ASP A 501 -40.05 -17.14 -12.23
C ASP A 501 -39.99 -16.02 -11.16
N GLY A 502 -38.87 -15.31 -11.08
CA GLY A 502 -38.65 -14.23 -10.11
C GLY A 502 -38.27 -14.67 -8.70
N ASN A 503 -38.18 -16.00 -8.44
CA ASN A 503 -37.80 -16.54 -7.15
C ASN A 503 -36.32 -16.98 -7.14
N PHE A 504 -35.50 -16.37 -6.27
CA PHE A 504 -34.12 -16.77 -6.06
C PHE A 504 -34.03 -18.08 -5.26
N SER A 505 -33.18 -19.01 -5.71
CA SER A 505 -32.88 -20.26 -5.03
C SER A 505 -31.42 -20.31 -4.57
N LEU A 506 -31.18 -20.26 -3.26
CA LEU A 506 -29.83 -20.39 -2.70
C LEU A 506 -29.17 -21.73 -3.10
N ALA A 507 -29.92 -22.83 -3.11
CA ALA A 507 -29.37 -24.14 -3.48
C ALA A 507 -28.86 -24.17 -4.94
N LYS A 508 -29.59 -23.52 -5.88
CA LYS A 508 -29.13 -23.37 -7.26
C LYS A 508 -27.92 -22.44 -7.38
N PHE A 509 -27.91 -21.34 -6.64
CA PHE A 509 -26.79 -20.44 -6.60
C PHE A 509 -25.52 -21.16 -6.14
N GLU A 510 -25.58 -21.90 -5.04
CA GLU A 510 -24.45 -22.68 -4.53
C GLU A 510 -24.00 -23.78 -5.50
N LEU A 511 -24.95 -24.39 -6.23
CA LEU A 511 -24.62 -25.36 -7.26
C LEU A 511 -23.81 -24.72 -8.40
N TYR A 512 -24.27 -23.60 -8.95
CA TYR A 512 -23.55 -22.87 -9.99
C TYR A 512 -22.20 -22.33 -9.50
N ASP A 513 -22.12 -21.79 -8.29
CA ASP A 513 -20.87 -21.35 -7.69
C ASP A 513 -19.86 -22.50 -7.58
N LYS A 514 -20.30 -23.67 -7.14
CA LYS A 514 -19.47 -24.87 -7.04
C LYS A 514 -18.97 -25.35 -8.41
N ILE A 515 -19.86 -25.41 -9.41
CA ILE A 515 -19.48 -25.78 -10.80
C ILE A 515 -18.51 -24.75 -11.35
N PHE A 516 -18.80 -23.46 -11.18
CA PHE A 516 -17.95 -22.36 -11.63
C PHE A 516 -16.53 -22.45 -11.04
N ASN A 517 -16.42 -22.67 -9.74
CA ASN A 517 -15.13 -22.85 -9.07
C ASN A 517 -14.38 -24.09 -9.57
N LYS A 518 -15.09 -25.18 -9.93
CA LYS A 518 -14.46 -26.35 -10.56
C LYS A 518 -13.94 -26.05 -11.96
N VAL A 519 -14.73 -25.36 -12.78
CA VAL A 519 -14.40 -25.04 -14.18
C VAL A 519 -13.19 -24.12 -14.26
N PHE A 520 -13.15 -23.09 -13.42
CA PHE A 520 -12.07 -22.10 -13.47
C PHE A 520 -10.93 -22.39 -12.49
N ASN A 521 -11.20 -23.04 -11.37
CA ASN A 521 -10.22 -23.49 -10.35
C ASN A 521 -9.06 -22.50 -10.09
N GLY A 522 -9.32 -21.18 -10.19
CA GLY A 522 -8.31 -20.13 -10.07
C GLY A 522 -7.36 -19.99 -11.27
N GLU A 523 -7.64 -20.62 -12.39
CA GLU A 523 -6.84 -20.65 -13.61
C GLU A 523 -7.51 -19.85 -14.75
N CYS A 524 -6.70 -19.41 -15.72
CA CYS A 524 -7.18 -18.76 -16.93
C CYS A 524 -6.19 -18.96 -18.09
N GLY A 525 -6.51 -18.46 -19.26
CA GLY A 525 -5.65 -18.57 -20.43
C GLY A 525 -5.46 -20.01 -20.92
N SER A 526 -4.22 -20.41 -21.17
CA SER A 526 -3.90 -21.73 -21.75
C SER A 526 -4.16 -22.90 -20.79
N GLU A 527 -4.20 -22.67 -19.49
CA GLU A 527 -4.43 -23.72 -18.50
C GLU A 527 -5.85 -24.30 -18.58
N ILE A 528 -6.81 -23.50 -19.05
CA ILE A 528 -8.19 -23.90 -19.29
C ILE A 528 -8.58 -23.98 -20.75
N ASP A 529 -7.64 -24.28 -21.66
CA ASP A 529 -7.89 -24.37 -23.10
C ASP A 529 -9.01 -25.35 -23.46
N ILE A 530 -9.18 -26.42 -22.71
CA ILE A 530 -10.27 -27.37 -22.95
C ILE A 530 -11.65 -26.71 -22.74
N VAL A 531 -11.79 -25.86 -21.69
CA VAL A 531 -13.02 -25.11 -21.41
C VAL A 531 -13.25 -24.06 -22.51
N ARG A 532 -12.20 -23.34 -22.91
CA ARG A 532 -12.26 -22.34 -23.98
C ARG A 532 -12.75 -22.98 -25.29
N ARG A 533 -12.21 -24.12 -25.68
CA ARG A 533 -12.61 -24.87 -26.86
C ARG A 533 -14.03 -25.38 -26.77
N ALA A 534 -14.42 -25.96 -25.62
CA ALA A 534 -15.78 -26.47 -25.42
C ALA A 534 -16.81 -25.32 -25.46
N LEU A 535 -16.48 -24.15 -24.94
CA LEU A 535 -17.36 -22.98 -25.02
C LEU A 535 -17.61 -22.55 -26.46
N LEU A 536 -16.60 -22.61 -27.33
CA LEU A 536 -16.71 -22.27 -28.74
C LEU A 536 -17.64 -23.21 -29.55
N THR A 537 -17.97 -24.41 -29.06
CA THR A 537 -18.92 -25.32 -29.70
C THR A 537 -20.34 -24.77 -29.72
N ARG A 538 -20.64 -23.73 -28.89
CA ARG A 538 -21.98 -23.11 -28.80
C ARG A 538 -22.33 -22.21 -30.00
N GLY A 539 -21.39 -21.97 -30.88
CA GLY A 539 -21.63 -21.34 -32.17
C GLY A 539 -21.23 -19.88 -32.30
N LEU A 540 -20.97 -19.53 -33.58
CA LEU A 540 -20.39 -18.28 -34.02
C LEU A 540 -21.32 -17.06 -33.84
N ASN A 541 -22.61 -17.26 -34.02
CA ASN A 541 -23.59 -16.17 -33.98
C ASN A 541 -23.89 -15.68 -32.55
N GLU A 542 -23.57 -16.49 -31.59
CA GLU A 542 -23.85 -16.21 -30.18
C GLU A 542 -22.71 -15.48 -29.48
N TYR A 543 -21.50 -15.40 -30.10
CA TYR A 543 -20.32 -14.68 -29.52
C TYR A 543 -19.84 -13.52 -30.41
N PRO A 544 -20.65 -12.51 -30.65
CA PRO A 544 -20.30 -11.46 -31.63
C PRO A 544 -19.05 -10.67 -31.23
N ARG A 545 -18.71 -10.59 -29.94
CA ARG A 545 -17.49 -9.89 -29.47
C ARG A 545 -16.24 -10.71 -29.68
N ILE A 546 -16.27 -12.01 -29.41
CA ILE A 546 -15.14 -12.90 -29.63
C ILE A 546 -14.72 -12.89 -31.09
N PHE A 547 -15.71 -12.92 -31.99
CA PHE A 547 -15.50 -13.12 -33.44
C PHE A 547 -15.36 -11.83 -34.23
N LYS A 548 -15.89 -10.71 -33.77
CA LYS A 548 -15.82 -9.45 -34.55
C LYS A 548 -14.50 -8.70 -34.42
N GLY A 549 -13.58 -9.14 -33.55
CA GLY A 549 -12.23 -8.57 -33.43
C GLY A 549 -12.17 -7.09 -33.07
N TYR A 550 -13.26 -6.50 -32.56
CA TYR A 550 -13.36 -5.07 -32.20
C TYR A 550 -13.07 -4.80 -30.73
N THR A 551 -12.78 -5.81 -29.96
CA THR A 551 -12.50 -5.67 -28.54
C THR A 551 -10.99 -5.79 -28.29
N ASN A 552 -10.51 -5.10 -27.26
CA ASN A 552 -9.14 -5.27 -26.78
C ASN A 552 -8.98 -6.55 -25.91
N LEU A 553 -10.01 -7.39 -25.85
CA LEU A 553 -10.07 -8.59 -25.04
C LEU A 553 -9.57 -9.80 -25.82
N SER A 554 -8.73 -10.58 -25.18
CA SER A 554 -8.39 -11.94 -25.61
C SER A 554 -9.46 -12.92 -25.14
N PHE A 555 -9.73 -13.96 -25.91
CA PHE A 555 -10.75 -14.92 -25.53
C PHE A 555 -10.36 -15.71 -24.27
N GLY A 556 -10.78 -15.21 -23.10
CA GLY A 556 -10.58 -15.87 -21.81
C GLY A 556 -9.11 -16.04 -21.42
N TRP A 557 -8.21 -15.17 -21.86
CA TRP A 557 -6.80 -15.21 -21.48
C TRP A 557 -6.54 -14.65 -20.09
N GLU A 558 -7.28 -13.59 -19.72
CA GLU A 558 -7.20 -12.93 -18.42
C GLU A 558 -8.56 -13.05 -17.68
N TYR A 559 -8.57 -12.89 -16.35
CA TYR A 559 -9.81 -12.94 -15.56
C TYR A 559 -10.83 -11.89 -16.00
N ASN A 560 -10.38 -10.70 -16.34
CA ASN A 560 -11.25 -9.64 -16.83
C ASN A 560 -11.90 -9.97 -18.19
N ASP A 561 -11.23 -10.74 -19.05
CA ASP A 561 -11.84 -11.22 -20.31
C ASP A 561 -13.07 -12.08 -20.00
N TRP A 562 -12.97 -12.97 -19.02
CA TRP A 562 -14.09 -13.81 -18.60
C TRP A 562 -15.23 -13.02 -17.99
N ASN A 563 -14.93 -12.05 -17.12
CA ASN A 563 -15.96 -11.19 -16.52
C ASN A 563 -16.79 -10.50 -17.61
N VAL A 564 -16.14 -9.89 -18.59
CA VAL A 564 -16.81 -9.19 -19.68
C VAL A 564 -17.61 -10.18 -20.56
N LEU A 565 -17.02 -11.31 -20.93
CA LEU A 565 -17.68 -12.30 -21.79
C LEU A 565 -18.93 -12.87 -21.15
N ILE A 566 -18.89 -13.20 -19.84
CA ILE A 566 -20.01 -13.75 -19.11
C ILE A 566 -21.13 -12.70 -18.98
N ASN A 567 -20.79 -11.49 -18.57
CA ASN A 567 -21.77 -10.41 -18.42
C ASN A 567 -22.45 -10.00 -19.73
N ASP A 568 -21.73 -10.09 -20.85
CA ASP A 568 -22.30 -9.80 -22.16
C ASP A 568 -23.16 -10.96 -22.75
N ASN A 569 -23.02 -12.19 -22.22
CA ASN A 569 -23.61 -13.40 -22.79
C ASN A 569 -24.17 -14.33 -21.69
N ILE A 570 -24.93 -13.78 -20.76
CA ILE A 570 -25.39 -14.48 -19.53
C ILE A 570 -26.13 -15.79 -19.83
N ASP A 571 -27.07 -15.77 -20.79
CA ASP A 571 -27.89 -16.96 -21.14
C ASP A 571 -27.08 -18.05 -21.83
N LEU A 572 -26.08 -17.65 -22.61
CA LEU A 572 -25.20 -18.59 -23.28
C LEU A 572 -24.32 -19.33 -22.27
N PHE A 573 -23.73 -18.60 -21.33
CA PHE A 573 -22.93 -19.19 -20.27
C PHE A 573 -23.80 -20.06 -19.35
N LYS A 574 -25.04 -19.67 -19.09
CA LYS A 574 -25.98 -20.52 -18.35
C LYS A 574 -26.13 -21.87 -19.04
N ARG A 575 -26.45 -21.91 -20.34
CA ARG A 575 -26.58 -23.16 -21.11
C ARG A 575 -25.30 -23.99 -21.11
N PHE A 576 -24.13 -23.33 -21.12
CA PHE A 576 -22.86 -24.04 -21.01
C PHE A 576 -22.67 -24.66 -19.62
N PHE A 577 -22.99 -23.93 -18.55
CA PHE A 577 -22.88 -24.44 -17.19
C PHE A 577 -23.96 -25.48 -16.85
N ASP A 578 -25.10 -25.45 -17.52
CA ASP A 578 -26.16 -26.47 -17.37
C ASP A 578 -25.73 -27.87 -17.91
N GLU A 579 -24.62 -27.96 -18.68
CA GLU A 579 -24.05 -29.25 -19.10
C GLU A 579 -23.28 -29.98 -17.97
N PHE A 580 -23.01 -29.29 -16.88
CA PHE A 580 -22.26 -29.84 -15.75
C PHE A 580 -23.18 -30.09 -14.56
N ASP A 581 -22.87 -31.12 -13.79
CA ASP A 581 -23.45 -31.41 -12.51
C ASP A 581 -22.42 -31.45 -11.39
N ASN A 582 -22.85 -31.77 -10.17
CA ASN A 582 -21.98 -31.84 -9.01
C ASN A 582 -20.81 -32.83 -9.15
N ASP A 583 -20.99 -33.89 -9.92
CA ASP A 583 -20.09 -35.04 -10.02
C ASP A 583 -19.33 -35.04 -11.35
N SER A 584 -19.65 -34.13 -12.26
CA SER A 584 -19.02 -34.02 -13.58
C SER A 584 -17.50 -33.80 -13.48
N LEU A 585 -16.76 -34.56 -14.27
CA LEU A 585 -15.37 -34.31 -14.56
C LEU A 585 -15.31 -33.30 -15.72
N ILE A 586 -14.73 -32.14 -15.47
CA ILE A 586 -14.72 -31.00 -16.43
C ILE A 586 -14.16 -31.42 -17.79
N ASP A 587 -13.04 -32.14 -17.79
CA ASP A 587 -12.40 -32.60 -19.03
C ASP A 587 -13.26 -33.55 -19.85
N GLU A 588 -14.01 -34.46 -19.21
CA GLU A 588 -14.90 -35.39 -19.88
C GLU A 588 -16.06 -34.68 -20.57
N VAL A 589 -16.72 -33.77 -19.86
CA VAL A 589 -17.84 -32.99 -20.42
C VAL A 589 -17.33 -32.11 -21.58
N CYS A 590 -16.23 -31.38 -21.37
CA CYS A 590 -15.66 -30.51 -22.38
C CYS A 590 -15.22 -31.31 -23.64
N ASN A 591 -14.56 -32.44 -23.45
CA ASN A 591 -14.15 -33.30 -24.60
C ASN A 591 -15.37 -33.85 -25.35
N LYS A 592 -16.42 -34.25 -24.63
CA LYS A 592 -17.68 -34.68 -25.25
C LYS A 592 -18.25 -33.57 -26.14
N LEU A 593 -18.39 -32.36 -25.62
CA LEU A 593 -18.90 -31.20 -26.35
C LEU A 593 -18.06 -30.91 -27.62
N ILE A 594 -16.73 -30.96 -27.48
CA ILE A 594 -15.80 -30.76 -28.60
C ILE A 594 -15.97 -31.84 -29.65
N MET A 595 -16.01 -33.11 -29.26
CA MET A 595 -16.12 -34.23 -30.19
C MET A 595 -17.48 -34.26 -30.88
N ASP A 596 -18.58 -34.00 -30.17
CA ASP A 596 -19.91 -33.92 -30.75
C ASP A 596 -19.97 -32.82 -31.82
N PHE A 597 -19.38 -31.65 -31.54
CA PHE A 597 -19.30 -30.54 -32.49
C PHE A 597 -18.44 -30.89 -33.74
N VAL A 598 -17.26 -31.46 -33.54
CA VAL A 598 -16.33 -31.80 -34.64
C VAL A 598 -16.92 -32.85 -35.55
N ASN A 599 -17.66 -33.81 -34.99
CA ASN A 599 -18.29 -34.89 -35.77
C ASN A 599 -19.57 -34.44 -36.51
N SER A 600 -20.22 -33.41 -36.05
CA SER A 600 -21.46 -32.87 -36.62
C SER A 600 -21.45 -31.34 -36.55
N PRO A 601 -20.60 -30.65 -37.32
CA PRO A 601 -20.53 -29.22 -37.30
C PRO A 601 -21.81 -28.60 -37.85
N GLU A 602 -22.66 -28.11 -36.92
CA GLU A 602 -23.90 -27.39 -37.30
C GLU A 602 -23.60 -26.05 -37.98
N ILE A 603 -22.38 -25.55 -37.86
CA ILE A 603 -22.03 -24.17 -38.18
C ILE A 603 -20.68 -24.09 -38.90
N GLY A 604 -20.69 -23.48 -40.08
CA GLY A 604 -19.56 -22.81 -40.65
C GLY A 604 -18.54 -23.69 -41.39
N SER A 605 -17.39 -23.11 -41.59
CA SER A 605 -16.31 -23.70 -42.39
C SER A 605 -15.60 -24.81 -41.60
N ALA A 606 -15.00 -25.72 -42.37
CA ALA A 606 -14.07 -26.71 -41.82
C ALA A 606 -12.96 -26.10 -40.98
N GLU A 607 -12.54 -24.86 -41.28
CA GLU A 607 -11.55 -24.10 -40.52
C GLU A 607 -11.98 -23.80 -39.06
N TYR A 608 -13.27 -23.56 -38.83
CA TYR A 608 -13.75 -23.33 -37.48
C TYR A 608 -13.78 -24.63 -36.65
N ALA A 609 -14.17 -25.73 -37.28
CA ALA A 609 -14.09 -27.04 -36.65
C ALA A 609 -12.65 -27.42 -36.30
N ASP A 610 -11.70 -27.12 -37.18
CA ASP A 610 -10.27 -27.31 -36.93
C ASP A 610 -9.76 -26.46 -35.78
N PHE A 611 -10.19 -25.19 -35.68
CA PHE A 611 -9.81 -24.30 -34.59
C PHE A 611 -10.26 -24.86 -33.25
N ILE A 612 -11.46 -25.46 -33.17
CA ILE A 612 -11.96 -26.11 -31.95
C ILE A 612 -11.25 -27.45 -31.72
N LYS A 613 -11.00 -28.23 -32.74
CA LYS A 613 -10.38 -29.56 -32.65
C LYS A 613 -8.95 -29.50 -32.11
N TYR A 614 -8.14 -28.58 -32.62
CA TYR A 614 -6.71 -28.55 -32.35
C TYR A 614 -6.32 -27.60 -31.21
N LYS A 615 -5.89 -28.17 -30.05
CA LYS A 615 -5.51 -27.44 -28.83
C LYS A 615 -4.48 -26.33 -29.07
N TYR A 616 -3.46 -26.58 -29.91
CA TYR A 616 -2.38 -25.62 -30.14
C TYR A 616 -2.83 -24.30 -30.78
N LEU A 617 -3.98 -24.29 -31.46
CA LEU A 617 -4.52 -23.07 -32.05
C LEU A 617 -5.09 -22.09 -31.00
N MET A 618 -5.51 -22.60 -29.85
CA MET A 618 -6.04 -21.77 -28.78
C MET A 618 -4.99 -20.86 -28.14
N ALA A 619 -3.71 -21.24 -28.19
CA ALA A 619 -2.61 -20.41 -27.67
C ALA A 619 -2.56 -19.00 -28.32
N TYR A 620 -3.07 -18.90 -29.55
CA TYR A 620 -3.16 -17.62 -30.27
C TYR A 620 -4.18 -16.65 -29.68
N CYS A 621 -5.16 -17.14 -28.95
CA CYS A 621 -6.17 -16.30 -28.33
C CYS A 621 -5.60 -15.43 -27.17
N GLY A 622 -4.39 -15.75 -26.67
CA GLY A 622 -3.65 -14.89 -25.74
C GLY A 622 -3.05 -13.65 -26.40
N GLU A 623 -2.58 -13.80 -27.63
CA GLU A 623 -1.93 -12.72 -28.38
C GLU A 623 -2.84 -12.11 -29.44
N LYS A 624 -3.78 -12.88 -29.95
CA LYS A 624 -4.64 -12.52 -31.08
C LYS A 624 -6.10 -12.80 -30.76
N ASN A 625 -6.95 -11.89 -31.16
CA ASN A 625 -8.39 -12.09 -31.16
C ASN A 625 -8.80 -12.92 -32.40
N ILE A 626 -9.95 -13.57 -32.33
CA ILE A 626 -10.53 -14.32 -33.44
C ILE A 626 -11.51 -13.41 -34.20
N GLN A 627 -11.45 -13.43 -35.50
CA GLN A 627 -12.44 -12.80 -36.36
C GLN A 627 -12.86 -13.82 -37.45
N LEU A 628 -14.16 -13.89 -37.70
CA LEU A 628 -14.67 -14.55 -38.89
C LEU A 628 -14.80 -13.54 -40.03
N ASP A 629 -14.26 -13.88 -41.14
CA ASP A 629 -14.43 -13.18 -42.41
C ASP A 629 -15.06 -14.11 -43.42
N THR A 630 -16.13 -13.65 -44.08
CA THR A 630 -16.87 -14.46 -45.05
C THR A 630 -16.04 -14.87 -46.26
N ASN A 631 -14.99 -14.11 -46.56
CA ASN A 631 -14.11 -14.37 -47.75
C ASN A 631 -12.77 -14.99 -47.34
N GLN A 632 -12.32 -14.78 -46.10
CA GLN A 632 -10.99 -15.18 -45.63
C GLN A 632 -11.03 -16.27 -44.56
N GLY A 633 -12.20 -16.71 -44.11
CA GLY A 633 -12.34 -17.74 -43.08
C GLY A 633 -12.06 -17.22 -41.65
N VAL A 634 -11.35 -18.02 -40.84
CA VAL A 634 -11.00 -17.68 -39.49
C VAL A 634 -9.71 -16.85 -39.46
N LEU A 635 -9.79 -15.62 -38.95
CA LEU A 635 -8.66 -14.72 -38.80
C LEU A 635 -8.24 -14.62 -37.36
N LEU A 636 -6.94 -14.71 -37.09
CA LEU A 636 -6.34 -14.50 -35.77
C LEU A 636 -5.74 -13.11 -35.72
N LEU A 637 -6.39 -12.21 -34.97
CA LEU A 637 -6.00 -10.82 -34.89
C LEU A 637 -5.05 -10.58 -33.68
N LYS A 638 -4.13 -9.64 -33.81
CA LYS A 638 -3.31 -9.22 -32.66
C LYS A 638 -4.20 -8.63 -31.56
N LYS A 639 -3.84 -8.87 -30.31
CA LYS A 639 -4.56 -8.38 -29.10
C LYS A 639 -4.80 -6.88 -29.13
N LYS A 640 -3.80 -6.09 -29.57
CA LYS A 640 -3.96 -4.66 -29.88
C LYS A 640 -4.08 -4.52 -31.39
N ARG A 641 -5.27 -4.27 -31.86
CA ARG A 641 -5.55 -4.08 -33.28
C ARG A 641 -4.75 -2.91 -33.83
N THR A 642 -3.72 -3.21 -34.62
CA THR A 642 -3.25 -2.31 -35.66
C THR A 642 -3.96 -2.70 -36.96
N SER A 643 -4.49 -1.73 -37.66
CA SER A 643 -5.18 -1.97 -38.94
C SER A 643 -4.39 -2.93 -39.82
N GLY A 644 -5.01 -4.03 -40.29
CA GLY A 644 -4.40 -5.01 -41.16
C GLY A 644 -3.53 -6.10 -40.52
N ALA A 645 -3.33 -6.10 -39.20
CA ALA A 645 -2.54 -7.13 -38.53
C ALA A 645 -3.38 -8.37 -38.21
N TYR A 646 -3.33 -9.37 -39.10
CA TYR A 646 -4.00 -10.66 -38.93
C TYR A 646 -3.18 -11.81 -39.53
N LEU A 647 -3.52 -13.03 -39.17
CA LEU A 647 -3.02 -14.26 -39.77
C LEU A 647 -4.23 -15.17 -40.03
N SER A 648 -4.37 -15.70 -41.24
CA SER A 648 -5.40 -16.69 -41.52
C SER A 648 -5.13 -18.01 -40.78
N LEU A 649 -6.17 -18.76 -40.48
CA LEU A 649 -6.02 -20.04 -39.79
C LEU A 649 -5.16 -21.00 -40.64
N ARG A 650 -5.34 -20.98 -41.97
CA ARG A 650 -4.58 -21.78 -42.90
C ARG A 650 -3.07 -21.43 -42.87
N CYS A 651 -2.74 -20.15 -42.91
CA CYS A 651 -1.35 -19.71 -42.74
C CYS A 651 -0.78 -20.09 -41.35
N LYS A 652 -1.64 -20.14 -40.32
CA LYS A 652 -1.21 -20.59 -38.98
C LYS A 652 -0.90 -22.08 -38.95
N HIS A 653 -1.69 -22.90 -39.60
CA HIS A 653 -1.39 -24.32 -39.79
C HIS A 653 -0.05 -24.52 -40.54
N LEU A 654 0.17 -23.74 -41.59
CA LEU A 654 1.44 -23.77 -42.32
C LEU A 654 2.63 -23.34 -41.45
N GLU A 655 2.48 -22.26 -40.68
CA GLU A 655 3.55 -21.81 -39.75
C GLU A 655 3.92 -22.91 -38.77
N ASN A 656 2.93 -23.55 -38.14
CA ASN A 656 3.17 -24.63 -37.20
C ASN A 656 3.86 -25.83 -37.86
N TYR A 657 3.41 -26.21 -39.04
CA TYR A 657 4.05 -27.28 -39.81
C TYR A 657 5.51 -26.98 -40.13
N LEU A 658 5.81 -25.78 -40.59
CA LEU A 658 7.19 -25.36 -40.88
C LEU A 658 8.07 -25.30 -39.62
N ARG A 659 7.51 -24.88 -38.47
CA ARG A 659 8.24 -24.91 -37.19
C ARG A 659 8.56 -26.33 -36.74
N LEU A 660 7.63 -27.27 -36.88
CA LEU A 660 7.89 -28.69 -36.60
C LEU A 660 8.97 -29.26 -37.55
N LYS A 661 8.97 -28.87 -38.83
CA LYS A 661 10.01 -29.26 -39.79
C LYS A 661 11.38 -28.64 -39.48
N LYS A 662 11.41 -27.51 -38.80
CA LYS A 662 12.64 -26.94 -38.25
C LYS A 662 13.10 -27.70 -37.02
N GLU A 663 12.22 -28.09 -36.14
CA GLU A 663 12.54 -28.88 -34.93
C GLU A 663 13.04 -30.28 -35.26
N ASP A 664 12.48 -30.95 -36.31
CA ASP A 664 12.93 -32.27 -36.76
C ASP A 664 14.19 -32.22 -37.63
N GLY A 665 14.74 -31.03 -37.90
CA GLY A 665 15.94 -30.82 -38.68
C GLY A 665 15.73 -30.88 -40.22
N THR A 666 14.49 -30.97 -40.67
CA THR A 666 14.17 -30.96 -42.13
C THR A 666 14.39 -29.55 -42.73
N ILE A 667 14.15 -28.52 -41.95
CA ILE A 667 14.47 -27.11 -42.23
C ILE A 667 15.66 -26.70 -41.34
N ASN A 668 16.68 -26.09 -41.95
CA ASN A 668 17.88 -25.66 -41.27
C ASN A 668 17.53 -24.65 -40.15
N ASN A 669 18.13 -24.79 -38.96
CA ASN A 669 17.90 -23.97 -37.81
C ASN A 669 18.21 -22.47 -38.00
N GLU A 670 18.99 -22.12 -39.02
CA GLU A 670 19.30 -20.71 -39.33
C GLU A 670 18.13 -19.97 -40.01
N TRP A 671 17.11 -20.68 -40.50
CA TRP A 671 15.88 -20.06 -41.01
C TRP A 671 14.99 -19.60 -39.87
N ASP A 672 14.67 -18.31 -39.85
CA ASP A 672 13.69 -17.74 -38.90
C ASP A 672 12.30 -17.76 -39.50
N ILE A 673 11.35 -18.37 -38.81
CA ILE A 673 9.97 -18.53 -39.23
C ILE A 673 9.09 -17.61 -38.43
N GLN A 674 8.45 -16.64 -39.07
CA GLN A 674 7.64 -15.60 -38.44
C GLN A 674 6.28 -15.44 -39.13
N ASP A 675 5.27 -14.98 -38.38
CA ASP A 675 4.08 -14.39 -39.02
C ASP A 675 4.39 -12.92 -39.40
N SER A 676 3.93 -12.49 -40.57
CA SER A 676 4.12 -11.10 -41.01
C SER A 676 3.26 -10.10 -40.26
N GLY A 677 2.26 -10.57 -39.54
CA GLY A 677 1.20 -9.72 -38.95
C GLY A 677 0.24 -9.13 -40.01
N SER A 678 0.39 -9.47 -41.27
CA SER A 678 -0.43 -9.01 -42.39
C SER A 678 -0.98 -10.16 -43.24
N GLY A 679 -1.07 -11.36 -42.68
CA GLY A 679 -1.71 -12.53 -43.32
C GLY A 679 -0.77 -13.50 -43.98
N SER A 680 0.55 -13.35 -43.87
CA SER A 680 1.53 -14.24 -44.47
C SER A 680 2.48 -14.87 -43.47
N VAL A 681 3.04 -16.04 -43.83
CA VAL A 681 4.17 -16.66 -43.11
C VAL A 681 5.46 -16.25 -43.79
N ILE A 682 6.46 -15.84 -43.03
CA ILE A 682 7.74 -15.37 -43.53
C ILE A 682 8.85 -16.31 -43.06
N LEU A 683 9.66 -16.79 -43.99
CA LEU A 683 10.91 -17.45 -43.71
C LEU A 683 12.06 -16.51 -44.07
N LYS A 684 12.97 -16.28 -43.15
CA LYS A 684 14.13 -15.41 -43.32
C LYS A 684 15.42 -16.18 -43.05
N TYR A 685 16.39 -16.02 -43.93
CA TYR A 685 17.74 -16.50 -43.75
C TYR A 685 18.70 -15.44 -44.31
N GLN A 686 19.25 -14.59 -43.47
CA GLN A 686 20.06 -13.44 -43.89
C GLN A 686 19.40 -12.62 -45.01
N ASP A 687 19.85 -12.79 -46.29
CA ASP A 687 19.30 -12.07 -47.43
C ASP A 687 18.06 -12.73 -48.07
N PRO A 688 17.96 -14.05 -48.22
CA PRO A 688 16.72 -14.61 -48.78
C PRO A 688 15.55 -14.47 -47.82
N LYS A 689 14.47 -13.83 -48.29
CA LYS A 689 13.18 -13.76 -47.66
C LYS A 689 12.14 -14.49 -48.50
N ILE A 690 11.46 -15.46 -47.94
CA ILE A 690 10.34 -16.14 -48.53
C ILE A 690 9.08 -15.77 -47.77
N GLU A 691 8.08 -15.31 -48.50
CA GLU A 691 6.78 -14.92 -47.93
C GLU A 691 5.69 -15.79 -48.56
N ILE A 692 4.87 -16.43 -47.74
CA ILE A 692 3.83 -17.36 -48.17
C ILE A 692 2.49 -16.89 -47.60
N TYR A 693 1.49 -16.73 -48.46
CA TYR A 693 0.12 -16.42 -48.06
C TYR A 693 -0.88 -17.18 -48.92
N ASP A 694 -2.09 -17.40 -48.39
CA ASP A 694 -3.17 -18.05 -49.09
C ASP A 694 -4.02 -17.02 -49.84
N HIS A 695 -4.37 -17.36 -51.09
CA HIS A 695 -5.28 -16.58 -51.92
C HIS A 695 -6.04 -17.48 -52.87
N GLN A 696 -7.37 -17.43 -52.83
CA GLN A 696 -8.25 -18.19 -53.77
C GLN A 696 -7.85 -19.66 -53.96
N GLU A 697 -7.76 -20.43 -52.88
CA GLU A 697 -7.40 -21.84 -52.86
C GLU A 697 -5.98 -22.18 -53.39
N LYS A 698 -5.09 -21.17 -53.40
CA LYS A 698 -3.68 -21.36 -53.79
C LYS A 698 -2.76 -20.70 -52.74
N TRP A 699 -1.59 -21.31 -52.59
CA TRP A 699 -0.47 -20.65 -51.96
C TRP A 699 0.21 -19.73 -52.95
N ILE A 700 0.38 -18.46 -52.57
CA ILE A 700 1.24 -17.51 -53.27
C ILE A 700 2.56 -17.46 -52.51
N VAL A 701 3.63 -17.80 -53.18
CA VAL A 701 4.98 -17.81 -52.61
C VAL A 701 5.83 -16.76 -53.29
N ARG A 702 6.26 -15.78 -52.55
CA ARG A 702 7.16 -14.70 -52.99
C ARG A 702 8.55 -14.93 -52.40
N SER A 703 9.52 -15.17 -53.28
CA SER A 703 10.92 -15.31 -52.92
C SER A 703 11.66 -14.05 -53.32
N SER A 704 12.33 -13.39 -52.38
CA SER A 704 13.22 -12.27 -52.67
C SER A 704 14.66 -12.65 -52.35
N PHE A 705 15.53 -12.50 -53.36
CA PHE A 705 16.93 -12.83 -53.26
C PHE A 705 17.78 -11.83 -54.08
N ASN A 706 18.76 -11.20 -53.47
CA ASN A 706 19.64 -10.21 -54.12
C ASN A 706 18.87 -9.11 -54.90
N GLY A 707 17.74 -8.63 -54.33
CA GLY A 707 16.90 -7.61 -54.97
C GLY A 707 16.01 -8.10 -56.11
N ARG A 708 16.01 -9.38 -56.46
CA ARG A 708 15.08 -9.99 -57.40
C ARG A 708 13.93 -10.61 -56.61
N CYS A 709 12.70 -10.39 -57.08
CA CYS A 709 11.49 -10.97 -56.49
C CYS A 709 10.83 -11.89 -57.54
N GLU A 710 10.61 -13.14 -57.16
CA GLU A 710 9.87 -14.12 -57.93
C GLU A 710 8.59 -14.50 -57.20
N GLU A 711 7.48 -14.64 -57.94
CA GLU A 711 6.20 -15.09 -57.38
C GLU A 711 5.80 -16.41 -58.08
N LYS A 712 5.45 -17.39 -57.25
CA LYS A 712 4.96 -18.68 -57.70
C LYS A 712 3.62 -18.96 -57.06
N GLN A 713 2.75 -19.68 -57.80
CA GLN A 713 1.46 -20.14 -57.31
C GLN A 713 1.45 -21.66 -57.28
N ILE A 714 1.02 -22.21 -56.14
CA ILE A 714 0.84 -23.68 -56.01
C ILE A 714 -0.53 -23.96 -55.40
N ASP A 715 -1.14 -25.05 -55.82
CA ASP A 715 -2.39 -25.51 -55.26
C ASP A 715 -2.18 -25.91 -53.81
N ILE A 716 -3.13 -25.56 -52.96
CA ILE A 716 -3.09 -25.95 -51.55
C ILE A 716 -3.36 -27.44 -51.46
N GLU A 717 -2.32 -28.21 -51.17
CA GLU A 717 -2.42 -29.61 -50.81
C GLU A 717 -2.21 -29.71 -49.31
N GLN A 718 -3.31 -29.98 -48.59
CA GLN A 718 -3.36 -30.10 -47.15
C GLN A 718 -3.71 -31.55 -46.82
N MET A 719 -2.89 -32.18 -46.00
CA MET A 719 -3.10 -33.52 -45.47
C MET A 719 -3.07 -33.48 -43.96
N GLU A 720 -3.78 -34.39 -43.29
CA GLU A 720 -3.71 -34.53 -41.83
C GLU A 720 -2.88 -35.77 -41.50
N GLU A 721 -1.83 -35.58 -40.69
CA GLU A 721 -0.98 -36.65 -40.20
C GLU A 721 -0.77 -36.45 -38.67
N ASN A 722 -1.17 -37.44 -37.90
CA ASN A 722 -1.07 -37.41 -36.43
C ASN A 722 -1.70 -36.17 -35.80
N GLY A 723 -2.81 -35.69 -36.34
CA GLY A 723 -3.52 -34.50 -35.81
C GLY A 723 -2.91 -33.16 -36.20
N ILE A 724 -1.95 -33.14 -37.11
CA ILE A 724 -1.25 -31.94 -37.58
C ILE A 724 -1.45 -31.82 -39.10
N PHE A 725 -1.72 -30.61 -39.58
CA PHE A 725 -1.75 -30.35 -40.99
C PHE A 725 -0.34 -30.28 -41.59
N ILE A 726 -0.14 -31.01 -42.68
CA ILE A 726 1.12 -31.01 -43.43
C ILE A 726 0.89 -30.46 -44.82
N TYR A 727 1.90 -29.81 -45.39
CA TYR A 727 1.87 -29.16 -46.69
C TYR A 727 3.06 -29.62 -47.54
N PRO A 728 3.01 -30.85 -48.09
CA PRO A 728 4.17 -31.47 -48.76
C PRO A 728 4.62 -30.67 -49.99
N LYS A 729 3.71 -30.13 -50.80
CA LYS A 729 4.07 -29.31 -51.96
C LYS A 729 4.79 -28.01 -51.61
N VAL A 730 4.39 -27.37 -50.51
CA VAL A 730 5.08 -26.17 -50.00
C VAL A 730 6.51 -26.52 -49.59
N LEU A 731 6.68 -27.61 -48.83
CA LEU A 731 8.01 -28.03 -48.36
C LEU A 731 8.91 -28.44 -49.54
N GLU A 732 8.39 -29.17 -50.54
CA GLU A 732 9.12 -29.53 -51.75
C GLU A 732 9.56 -28.30 -52.53
N MET A 733 8.67 -27.32 -52.69
CA MET A 733 8.99 -26.08 -53.37
C MET A 733 10.06 -25.28 -52.63
N LEU A 734 9.97 -25.16 -51.32
CA LEU A 734 10.97 -24.47 -50.49
C LEU A 734 12.35 -25.13 -50.63
N LYS A 735 12.41 -26.47 -50.65
CA LYS A 735 13.65 -27.21 -50.91
C LYS A 735 14.24 -26.92 -52.28
N ASN A 736 13.41 -26.90 -53.30
CA ASN A 736 13.84 -26.61 -54.69
C ASN A 736 14.34 -25.17 -54.84
N ASP A 737 13.67 -24.20 -54.21
CA ASP A 737 14.08 -22.79 -54.23
C ASP A 737 15.39 -22.56 -53.43
N ALA A 738 15.58 -23.26 -52.31
CA ALA A 738 16.82 -23.22 -51.56
C ALA A 738 18.01 -23.79 -52.36
N LEU A 739 17.83 -24.95 -53.01
CA LEU A 739 18.84 -25.56 -53.86
C LEU A 739 19.23 -24.67 -55.04
N ASN A 740 18.27 -24.03 -55.72
CA ASN A 740 18.51 -23.12 -56.83
C ASN A 740 19.28 -21.86 -56.43
N ASN A 741 19.24 -21.48 -55.14
CA ASN A 741 19.92 -20.32 -54.57
C ASN A 741 21.20 -20.68 -53.81
N ASN A 742 21.71 -21.91 -53.92
CA ASN A 742 22.89 -22.43 -53.19
C ASN A 742 22.79 -22.23 -51.67
N LYS A 743 21.62 -22.45 -51.08
CA LYS A 743 21.37 -22.42 -49.66
C LYS A 743 20.73 -23.74 -49.22
N ASP A 744 21.10 -24.23 -48.07
CA ASP A 744 20.43 -25.37 -47.45
C ASP A 744 19.17 -24.88 -46.71
N LEU A 745 18.04 -25.51 -47.01
CA LEU A 745 16.75 -25.20 -46.39
C LEU A 745 16.72 -25.65 -44.92
#